data_6f24033cad32fbedf544cde7dca23563
#
_entry.id   6f24033cad32fbedf544cde7dca23563
#
_cell.length_a   1.000
_cell.length_b   1.000
_cell.length_c   1.000
_cell.angle_alpha   90.00
_cell.angle_beta   90.00
_cell.angle_gamma   90.00
#
_symmetry.space_group_name_H-M   'P 1'
#
loop_
_entity.id
_entity.type
_entity.pdbx_description
1 polymer ?
#
loop_
_entity_poly.entity_id
_entity_poly.type
_entity_poly.pdbx_seq_one_letter_code
_entity_poly.pdbx_strand_id
1 'polypeptide(L)'
;MLRYLKSRRGVIAATLVVSFVFLAAVNALSNVGVKGVALDLTQDKTFTLSEGTFKTLREMQEPVTLRFFYSAKLGETVPTYGAYATRVRALLERYAALSRGKIRLEILNPAPFSEDEDRAVAFGVQAIPLDQSGEQVFFGLVGTNTVDESDKIAFFHPSRESFIEYDLTRLVRNLSNPKKKVVGIITSLPFQGQFTPGGMQPPWPIYTEMSGVFETKMISDVDKIPDDVDVLLIAHPAGLDDKMMFAIDQYVLKGGKAVVLVDPLPESAPRRRTMFGGGMVGPGSDLPRLFKAWGIELKPERVATDADRALRVNATDQGGRPVAARYVAWLDLRATSGTGNNINRSDPVTTGLNQLIMASSGIILKAKDGATKVTPLVFTTATASDTEASKLRMQPDVIGLAREYQPGKEVLNLAVRINGKVKSAFPEGAPKAKEEKKDEPKKEEAKKEEPKKEEAKKEEPPKPAEKKDEAKKEEPKKEEPLKESKGDIDVIVVADVDFLQDQFWAREQNFFGETIRIPYTGNADFLMFALDQMSGDNALKGLRGKGIAARPFTRIEQIQADADKRLRAQRADLEKRYKEIQEKLKDVRTKGKDGKIELTSDQQAAVVDFTRELLRIRREQRAVQFEARKGYETLDQRMKLANIGFIPALVGVVAIVMGVVRYRRRRRRYETT
;
A
#
# COMPACT_ATOMS: atom_id res chain seq x y z
N MET A 1 -13.74 -69.42 22.38
CA MET A 1 -13.16 -68.23 21.71
C MET A 1 -12.24 -68.60 20.54
N LEU A 2 -11.27 -69.51 20.68
CA LEU A 2 -10.33 -69.91 19.61
C LEU A 2 -10.97 -70.60 18.39
N ARG A 3 -12.12 -71.33 18.56
CA ARG A 3 -12.86 -71.96 17.44
C ARG A 3 -13.63 -70.93 16.56
N TYR A 4 -14.02 -69.77 17.10
CA TYR A 4 -14.70 -68.70 16.37
C TYR A 4 -13.73 -67.91 15.48
N LEU A 5 -12.48 -67.77 15.91
CA LEU A 5 -11.42 -67.14 15.17
C LEU A 5 -10.95 -67.93 13.92
N LYS A 6 -11.23 -69.22 13.86
CA LYS A 6 -10.95 -70.08 12.69
C LYS A 6 -12.06 -70.04 11.64
N SER A 7 -13.21 -69.46 11.93
CA SER A 7 -14.26 -69.27 10.94
C SER A 7 -13.95 -68.00 10.03
N ARG A 8 -14.32 -68.12 8.78
CA ARG A 8 -14.13 -66.99 7.81
C ARG A 8 -14.74 -65.67 8.31
N ARG A 9 -15.87 -65.80 9.07
CA ARG A 9 -16.53 -64.61 9.69
C ARG A 9 -15.76 -64.09 10.90
N GLY A 10 -15.16 -64.98 11.69
CA GLY A 10 -14.34 -64.63 12.85
C GLY A 10 -13.03 -63.90 12.45
N VAL A 11 -12.37 -64.32 11.34
CA VAL A 11 -11.19 -63.69 10.80
C VAL A 11 -11.53 -62.32 10.29
N ILE A 12 -12.64 -62.14 9.56
CA ILE A 12 -13.07 -60.81 9.06
C ILE A 12 -13.37 -59.87 10.23
N ALA A 13 -14.09 -60.34 11.26
CA ALA A 13 -14.39 -59.51 12.43
C ALA A 13 -13.12 -59.12 13.20
N ALA A 14 -12.18 -60.07 13.40
CA ALA A 14 -10.89 -59.74 14.03
C ALA A 14 -10.05 -58.74 13.21
N THR A 15 -10.02 -58.90 11.88
CA THR A 15 -9.30 -57.94 11.01
C THR A 15 -9.93 -56.55 11.09
N LEU A 16 -11.27 -56.44 11.11
CA LEU A 16 -11.94 -55.15 11.26
C LEU A 16 -11.65 -54.50 12.62
N VAL A 17 -11.66 -55.27 13.70
CA VAL A 17 -11.32 -54.77 15.04
C VAL A 17 -9.86 -54.32 15.10
N VAL A 18 -8.93 -55.10 14.58
CA VAL A 18 -7.50 -54.72 14.52
C VAL A 18 -7.28 -53.48 13.65
N SER A 19 -7.96 -53.37 12.48
CA SER A 19 -7.90 -52.17 11.64
C SER A 19 -8.47 -50.97 12.34
N PHE A 20 -9.55 -51.10 13.09
CA PHE A 20 -10.14 -50.00 13.87
C PHE A 20 -9.21 -49.55 15.00
N VAL A 21 -8.66 -50.51 15.77
CA VAL A 21 -7.68 -50.20 16.83
C VAL A 21 -6.42 -49.58 16.26
N PHE A 22 -5.94 -50.07 15.12
CA PHE A 22 -4.78 -49.45 14.41
C PHE A 22 -5.09 -48.05 13.98
N LEU A 23 -6.25 -47.80 13.39
CA LEU A 23 -6.70 -46.46 12.98
C LEU A 23 -6.84 -45.50 14.18
N ALA A 24 -7.41 -46.01 15.28
CA ALA A 24 -7.53 -45.25 16.53
C ALA A 24 -6.15 -44.95 17.14
N ALA A 25 -5.23 -45.91 17.13
CA ALA A 25 -3.85 -45.74 17.62
C ALA A 25 -3.05 -44.77 16.75
N VAL A 26 -3.16 -44.85 15.41
CA VAL A 26 -2.55 -43.89 14.49
C VAL A 26 -3.12 -42.49 14.69
N ASN A 27 -4.42 -42.38 14.89
CA ASN A 27 -5.07 -41.07 15.16
C ASN A 27 -4.62 -40.49 16.52
N ALA A 28 -4.56 -41.30 17.56
CA ALA A 28 -4.07 -40.88 18.88
C ALA A 28 -2.58 -40.50 18.86
N LEU A 29 -1.73 -41.32 18.22
CA LEU A 29 -0.30 -41.00 18.03
C LEU A 29 -0.08 -39.76 17.17
N SER A 30 -0.88 -39.58 16.12
CA SER A 30 -0.85 -38.36 15.28
C SER A 30 -1.24 -37.11 16.09
N ASN A 31 -2.25 -37.25 16.95
CA ASN A 31 -2.70 -36.11 17.79
C ASN A 31 -1.71 -35.72 18.90
N VAL A 32 -0.91 -36.67 19.40
CA VAL A 32 0.05 -36.42 20.48
C VAL A 32 1.45 -36.15 19.96
N GLY A 33 1.89 -36.88 18.92
CA GLY A 33 3.28 -36.83 18.43
C GLY A 33 3.54 -35.86 17.30
N VAL A 34 2.50 -35.42 16.56
CA VAL A 34 2.65 -34.63 15.35
C VAL A 34 2.10 -33.19 15.49
N LYS A 35 1.93 -32.72 16.72
CA LYS A 35 1.45 -31.34 17.01
C LYS A 35 2.29 -30.21 16.42
N GLY A 36 3.30 -30.44 15.61
CA GLY A 36 4.13 -29.43 15.00
C GLY A 36 4.44 -29.63 13.52
N VAL A 37 4.06 -30.78 12.93
CA VAL A 37 4.35 -31.09 11.53
C VAL A 37 3.06 -31.02 10.72
N ALA A 38 2.78 -29.86 10.15
CA ALA A 38 1.72 -29.67 9.17
C ALA A 38 2.35 -29.68 7.77
N LEU A 39 1.91 -30.58 6.90
CA LEU A 39 2.29 -30.57 5.49
C LEU A 39 1.40 -29.55 4.79
N ASP A 40 1.99 -28.43 4.43
CA ASP A 40 1.29 -27.38 3.69
C ASP A 40 1.28 -27.73 2.20
N LEU A 41 0.13 -28.18 1.72
CA LEU A 41 -0.10 -28.56 0.32
C LEU A 41 -0.62 -27.37 -0.51
N THR A 42 -0.73 -26.18 0.09
CA THR A 42 -1.15 -24.98 -0.65
C THR A 42 -0.03 -24.52 -1.58
N GLN A 43 -0.38 -24.04 -2.78
CA GLN A 43 0.60 -23.61 -3.78
C GLN A 43 1.48 -22.47 -3.25
N ASP A 44 0.92 -21.58 -2.43
CA ASP A 44 1.60 -20.39 -1.90
C ASP A 44 2.10 -20.60 -0.45
N LYS A 45 2.12 -21.85 0.03
CA LYS A 45 2.54 -22.21 1.41
C LYS A 45 1.90 -21.32 2.48
N THR A 46 0.60 -21.09 2.34
CA THR A 46 -0.20 -20.13 3.14
C THR A 46 -0.19 -20.43 4.63
N PHE A 47 -0.01 -21.69 5.01
CA PHE A 47 0.04 -22.16 6.41
C PHE A 47 1.47 -22.39 6.92
N THR A 48 2.50 -22.26 6.07
CA THR A 48 3.90 -22.41 6.49
C THR A 48 4.41 -21.07 6.96
N LEU A 49 4.83 -20.97 8.22
CA LEU A 49 5.43 -19.72 8.72
C LEU A 49 6.76 -19.44 8.01
N SER A 50 7.05 -18.17 7.80
CA SER A 50 8.30 -17.72 7.20
C SER A 50 9.47 -17.88 8.18
N GLU A 51 10.67 -17.90 7.65
CA GLU A 51 11.91 -17.98 8.43
C GLU A 51 12.04 -16.79 9.41
N GLY A 52 11.60 -15.60 8.98
CA GLY A 52 11.58 -14.41 9.82
C GLY A 52 10.67 -14.52 11.03
N THR A 53 9.46 -15.11 10.87
CA THR A 53 8.57 -15.40 11.99
C THR A 53 9.21 -16.38 12.97
N PHE A 54 9.79 -17.47 12.45
CA PHE A 54 10.49 -18.44 13.30
C PHE A 54 11.62 -17.80 14.10
N LYS A 55 12.41 -16.94 13.47
CA LYS A 55 13.50 -16.20 14.11
C LYS A 55 12.96 -15.30 15.21
N THR A 56 11.96 -14.46 14.89
CA THR A 56 11.31 -13.56 15.87
C THR A 56 10.79 -14.32 17.09
N LEU A 57 10.04 -15.43 16.87
CA LEU A 57 9.48 -16.21 17.98
C LEU A 57 10.52 -16.91 18.84
N ARG A 58 11.68 -17.28 18.28
CA ARG A 58 12.79 -17.89 19.02
C ARG A 58 13.62 -16.88 19.79
N GLU A 59 13.79 -15.69 19.23
CA GLU A 59 14.62 -14.62 19.77
C GLU A 59 13.86 -13.65 20.69
N MET A 60 12.56 -13.86 20.93
CA MET A 60 11.78 -13.08 21.89
C MET A 60 12.54 -12.94 23.22
N GLN A 61 12.67 -11.72 23.70
CA GLN A 61 13.31 -11.46 25.00
C GLN A 61 12.27 -11.51 26.13
N GLU A 62 11.14 -10.86 25.94
CA GLU A 62 10.07 -10.75 26.93
C GLU A 62 8.85 -11.58 26.56
N PRO A 63 8.13 -12.13 27.59
CA PRO A 63 6.88 -12.78 27.37
C PRO A 63 5.77 -11.78 26.97
N VAL A 64 4.87 -12.23 26.10
CA VAL A 64 3.75 -11.44 25.57
C VAL A 64 2.45 -12.17 25.79
N THR A 65 1.43 -11.49 26.29
CA THR A 65 0.05 -12.01 26.36
C THR A 65 -0.72 -11.50 25.15
N LEU A 66 -1.22 -12.43 24.33
CA LEU A 66 -2.06 -12.13 23.17
C LEU A 66 -3.51 -12.45 23.50
N ARG A 67 -4.39 -11.46 23.40
CA ARG A 67 -5.84 -11.59 23.59
C ARG A 67 -6.55 -11.45 22.26
N PHE A 68 -7.08 -12.55 21.77
CA PHE A 68 -7.82 -12.62 20.53
C PHE A 68 -9.31 -12.52 20.79
N PHE A 69 -9.91 -11.41 20.35
CA PHE A 69 -11.33 -11.12 20.47
C PHE A 69 -12.03 -11.46 19.16
N TYR A 70 -12.96 -12.41 19.22
CA TYR A 70 -13.72 -12.79 18.03
C TYR A 70 -15.15 -13.15 18.41
N SER A 71 -16.12 -12.32 17.97
CA SER A 71 -17.55 -12.58 18.12
C SER A 71 -17.98 -13.66 17.13
N ALA A 72 -18.36 -14.85 17.62
CA ALA A 72 -18.75 -16.00 16.81
C ALA A 72 -19.89 -15.67 15.83
N LYS A 73 -20.82 -14.81 16.25
CA LYS A 73 -21.96 -14.33 15.45
C LYS A 73 -21.55 -13.66 14.16
N LEU A 74 -20.39 -12.96 14.11
CA LEU A 74 -19.84 -12.39 12.88
C LEU A 74 -19.61 -13.44 11.82
N GLY A 75 -19.03 -14.58 12.17
CA GLY A 75 -18.76 -15.68 11.22
C GLY A 75 -20.01 -16.43 10.81
N GLU A 76 -21.03 -16.52 11.67
CA GLU A 76 -22.32 -17.10 11.35
C GLU A 76 -23.08 -16.25 10.33
N THR A 77 -23.03 -14.93 10.49
CA THR A 77 -23.73 -13.98 9.60
C THR A 77 -22.96 -13.75 8.29
N VAL A 78 -21.62 -13.68 8.37
CA VAL A 78 -20.76 -13.43 7.20
C VAL A 78 -19.68 -14.51 7.12
N PRO A 79 -19.89 -15.60 6.36
CA PRO A 79 -19.00 -16.79 6.32
C PRO A 79 -17.55 -16.49 5.95
N THR A 80 -17.27 -15.43 5.18
CA THR A 80 -15.91 -14.99 4.83
C THR A 80 -15.11 -14.59 6.08
N TYR A 81 -15.73 -13.89 7.03
CA TYR A 81 -15.10 -13.56 8.31
C TYR A 81 -14.89 -14.80 9.18
N GLY A 82 -15.82 -15.76 9.15
CA GLY A 82 -15.67 -17.04 9.89
C GLY A 82 -14.46 -17.85 9.42
N ALA A 83 -14.29 -17.97 8.09
CA ALA A 83 -13.12 -18.63 7.51
C ALA A 83 -11.82 -17.90 7.84
N TYR A 84 -11.82 -16.57 7.77
CA TYR A 84 -10.66 -15.76 8.10
C TYR A 84 -10.30 -15.83 9.59
N ALA A 85 -11.29 -15.78 10.49
CA ALA A 85 -11.08 -15.93 11.94
C ALA A 85 -10.49 -17.30 12.30
N THR A 86 -10.95 -18.36 11.66
CA THR A 86 -10.38 -19.71 11.83
C THR A 86 -8.90 -19.75 11.46
N ARG A 87 -8.53 -19.07 10.38
CA ARG A 87 -7.12 -18.97 9.95
C ARG A 87 -6.28 -18.14 10.91
N VAL A 88 -6.78 -16.97 11.35
CA VAL A 88 -6.10 -16.11 12.35
C VAL A 88 -5.85 -16.90 13.63
N ARG A 89 -6.88 -17.58 14.14
CA ARG A 89 -6.77 -18.42 15.33
C ARG A 89 -5.72 -19.51 15.18
N ALA A 90 -5.72 -20.24 14.07
CA ALA A 90 -4.73 -21.30 13.81
C ALA A 90 -3.29 -20.75 13.77
N LEU A 91 -3.08 -19.55 13.21
CA LEU A 91 -1.79 -18.86 13.23
C LEU A 91 -1.37 -18.49 14.66
N LEU A 92 -2.27 -17.89 15.45
CA LEU A 92 -1.99 -17.49 16.83
C LEU A 92 -1.67 -18.70 17.71
N GLU A 93 -2.40 -19.82 17.59
CA GLU A 93 -2.12 -21.07 18.28
C GLU A 93 -0.72 -21.61 17.91
N ARG A 94 -0.34 -21.47 16.64
CA ARG A 94 0.99 -21.86 16.17
C ARG A 94 2.10 -20.94 16.69
N TYR A 95 1.87 -19.63 16.77
CA TYR A 95 2.79 -18.66 17.41
C TYR A 95 3.01 -19.04 18.88
N ALA A 96 1.93 -19.30 19.61
CA ALA A 96 2.02 -19.72 21.01
C ALA A 96 2.83 -21.02 21.18
N ALA A 97 2.57 -22.03 20.32
CA ALA A 97 3.29 -23.31 20.35
C ALA A 97 4.80 -23.15 20.06
N LEU A 98 5.18 -22.27 19.13
CA LEU A 98 6.58 -22.07 18.71
C LEU A 98 7.36 -21.12 19.60
N SER A 99 6.70 -20.28 20.39
CA SER A 99 7.33 -19.28 21.28
C SER A 99 8.00 -19.88 22.53
N ARG A 100 7.97 -21.19 22.70
CA ARG A 100 8.53 -21.89 23.89
C ARG A 100 7.95 -21.39 25.20
N GLY A 101 6.65 -21.05 25.23
CA GLY A 101 5.95 -20.57 26.41
C GLY A 101 6.06 -19.05 26.66
N LYS A 102 6.72 -18.30 25.76
CA LYS A 102 6.78 -16.84 25.86
C LYS A 102 5.54 -16.13 25.33
N ILE A 103 4.67 -16.80 24.59
CA ILE A 103 3.37 -16.25 24.18
C ILE A 103 2.27 -16.97 24.95
N ARG A 104 1.51 -16.22 25.73
CA ARG A 104 0.24 -16.65 26.33
C ARG A 104 -0.92 -16.18 25.46
N LEU A 105 -1.66 -17.14 24.89
CA LEU A 105 -2.82 -16.84 24.05
C LEU A 105 -4.12 -17.00 24.84
N GLU A 106 -4.93 -15.95 24.87
CA GLU A 106 -6.29 -15.94 25.41
C GLU A 106 -7.27 -15.73 24.24
N ILE A 107 -8.25 -16.60 24.12
CA ILE A 107 -9.28 -16.52 23.07
C ILE A 107 -10.59 -16.13 23.73
N LEU A 108 -11.13 -14.98 23.35
CA LEU A 108 -12.29 -14.35 23.96
C LEU A 108 -13.41 -14.23 22.92
N ASN A 109 -14.65 -14.46 23.36
CA ASN A 109 -15.84 -14.37 22.48
C ASN A 109 -16.77 -13.26 22.98
N PRO A 110 -16.55 -12.00 22.62
CA PRO A 110 -17.39 -10.89 23.00
C PRO A 110 -18.82 -11.12 22.49
N ALA A 111 -19.73 -11.37 23.39
CA ALA A 111 -21.16 -11.40 23.16
C ALA A 111 -21.80 -10.11 23.73
N PRO A 112 -22.93 -9.67 23.21
CA PRO A 112 -23.60 -8.47 23.72
C PRO A 112 -23.79 -8.52 25.24
N PHE A 113 -23.39 -7.43 25.93
CA PHE A 113 -23.44 -7.26 27.39
C PHE A 113 -22.62 -8.28 28.19
N SER A 114 -21.57 -8.85 27.60
CA SER A 114 -20.65 -9.77 28.29
C SER A 114 -19.42 -9.04 28.84
N GLU A 115 -18.77 -9.65 29.85
CA GLU A 115 -17.48 -9.18 30.38
C GLU A 115 -16.39 -9.13 29.28
N ASP A 116 -16.44 -10.05 28.30
CA ASP A 116 -15.51 -10.06 27.19
C ASP A 116 -15.71 -8.86 26.24
N GLU A 117 -16.95 -8.39 26.09
CA GLU A 117 -17.26 -7.14 25.35
C GLU A 117 -16.65 -5.93 26.06
N ASP A 118 -16.88 -5.79 27.37
CA ASP A 118 -16.32 -4.71 28.18
C ASP A 118 -14.79 -4.71 28.11
N ARG A 119 -14.17 -5.88 28.15
CA ARG A 119 -12.73 -6.04 27.99
C ARG A 119 -12.25 -5.64 26.59
N ALA A 120 -12.99 -6.01 25.52
CA ALA A 120 -12.65 -5.66 24.15
C ALA A 120 -12.67 -4.13 23.98
N VAL A 121 -13.70 -3.45 24.49
CA VAL A 121 -13.80 -1.99 24.46
C VAL A 121 -12.69 -1.33 25.28
N ALA A 122 -12.43 -1.82 26.50
CA ALA A 122 -11.37 -1.29 27.37
C ALA A 122 -9.97 -1.35 26.73
N PHE A 123 -9.69 -2.41 25.98
CA PHE A 123 -8.44 -2.55 25.23
C PHE A 123 -8.45 -1.81 23.88
N GLY A 124 -9.56 -1.17 23.52
CA GLY A 124 -9.71 -0.40 22.28
C GLY A 124 -9.73 -1.28 21.03
N VAL A 125 -10.28 -2.51 21.14
CA VAL A 125 -10.67 -3.32 20.00
C VAL A 125 -11.90 -2.69 19.37
N GLN A 126 -11.90 -2.60 18.05
CA GLN A 126 -12.92 -1.91 17.32
C GLN A 126 -14.21 -2.74 17.23
N ALA A 127 -15.30 -2.15 17.68
CA ALA A 127 -16.63 -2.69 17.50
C ALA A 127 -17.16 -2.36 16.10
N ILE A 128 -17.80 -3.31 15.44
CA ILE A 128 -18.48 -3.10 14.17
C ILE A 128 -19.94 -3.49 14.31
N PRO A 129 -20.90 -2.63 13.88
CA PRO A 129 -22.30 -3.01 13.87
C PRO A 129 -22.55 -4.13 12.86
N LEU A 130 -23.19 -5.19 13.31
CA LEU A 130 -23.47 -6.36 12.47
C LEU A 130 -24.65 -6.08 11.52
N ASP A 131 -25.65 -5.33 12.02
CA ASP A 131 -26.87 -5.01 11.30
C ASP A 131 -27.47 -3.66 11.76
N GLN A 132 -28.66 -3.34 11.25
CA GLN A 132 -29.39 -2.11 11.62
C GLN A 132 -29.92 -2.13 13.06
N SER A 133 -29.88 -3.25 13.77
CA SER A 133 -30.28 -3.34 15.18
C SER A 133 -29.26 -2.70 16.13
N GLY A 134 -28.04 -2.40 15.62
CA GLY A 134 -26.97 -1.82 16.40
C GLY A 134 -26.18 -2.84 17.22
N GLU A 135 -26.38 -4.14 17.01
CA GLU A 135 -25.58 -5.18 17.65
C GLU A 135 -24.11 -5.08 17.19
N GLN A 136 -23.23 -5.00 18.18
CA GLN A 136 -21.79 -4.85 17.94
C GLN A 136 -21.08 -6.19 17.93
N VAL A 137 -20.13 -6.37 17.02
CA VAL A 137 -19.26 -7.55 16.92
C VAL A 137 -17.81 -7.11 16.86
N PHE A 138 -16.93 -7.99 17.36
CA PHE A 138 -15.50 -7.71 17.49
C PHE A 138 -14.71 -8.77 16.72
N PHE A 139 -13.62 -8.33 16.09
CA PHE A 139 -12.65 -9.21 15.47
C PHE A 139 -11.28 -8.54 15.47
N GLY A 140 -10.57 -8.62 16.60
CA GLY A 140 -9.31 -7.95 16.82
C GLY A 140 -8.34 -8.74 17.69
N LEU A 141 -7.13 -8.22 17.83
CA LEU A 141 -6.07 -8.78 18.67
C LEU A 141 -5.42 -7.68 19.49
N VAL A 142 -5.19 -7.96 20.76
CA VAL A 142 -4.40 -7.10 21.64
C VAL A 142 -3.26 -7.90 22.23
N GLY A 143 -2.05 -7.38 22.11
CA GLY A 143 -0.87 -7.88 22.79
C GLY A 143 -0.49 -6.97 23.95
N THR A 144 -0.01 -7.54 25.05
CA THR A 144 0.58 -6.79 26.18
C THR A 144 1.87 -7.48 26.62
N ASN A 145 2.90 -6.68 26.95
CA ASN A 145 4.14 -7.18 27.50
C ASN A 145 4.16 -7.10 29.04
N THR A 146 5.30 -7.36 29.66
CA THR A 146 5.47 -7.39 31.13
C THR A 146 5.50 -6.02 31.78
N VAL A 147 5.69 -4.95 31.01
CA VAL A 147 5.69 -3.54 31.49
C VAL A 147 4.42 -2.78 31.10
N ASP A 148 3.34 -3.52 30.81
CA ASP A 148 2.03 -3.01 30.44
C ASP A 148 2.00 -2.17 29.13
N GLU A 149 3.04 -2.26 28.29
CA GLU A 149 2.96 -1.73 26.94
C GLU A 149 2.01 -2.60 26.13
N SER A 150 1.18 -1.97 25.33
CA SER A 150 0.18 -2.65 24.49
C SER A 150 0.33 -2.26 23.02
N ASP A 151 0.18 -3.24 22.14
CA ASP A 151 0.02 -3.05 20.69
C ASP A 151 -1.20 -3.84 20.24
N LYS A 152 -1.93 -3.36 19.21
CA LYS A 152 -3.19 -3.96 18.82
C LYS A 152 -3.42 -3.97 17.32
N ILE A 153 -4.16 -4.98 16.87
CA ILE A 153 -4.86 -4.98 15.59
C ILE A 153 -6.33 -4.73 15.93
N ALA A 154 -6.77 -3.49 15.74
CA ALA A 154 -8.09 -3.06 16.17
C ALA A 154 -9.22 -3.85 15.50
N PHE A 155 -9.04 -4.19 14.22
CA PHE A 155 -9.95 -5.03 13.45
C PHE A 155 -9.24 -5.81 12.35
N PHE A 156 -9.52 -7.11 12.21
CA PHE A 156 -9.02 -7.95 11.13
C PHE A 156 -9.89 -7.83 9.88
N HIS A 157 -9.45 -7.01 8.93
CA HIS A 157 -10.16 -6.86 7.66
C HIS A 157 -9.68 -7.90 6.62
N PRO A 158 -10.58 -8.58 5.87
CA PRO A 158 -10.19 -9.61 4.90
C PRO A 158 -9.24 -9.12 3.81
N SER A 159 -9.23 -7.82 3.46
CA SER A 159 -8.27 -7.26 2.49
C SER A 159 -6.81 -7.37 2.96
N ARG A 160 -6.57 -7.52 4.28
CA ARG A 160 -5.24 -7.70 4.86
C ARG A 160 -4.84 -9.16 5.09
N GLU A 161 -5.65 -10.10 4.63
CA GLU A 161 -5.39 -11.53 4.84
C GLU A 161 -4.00 -11.96 4.35
N SER A 162 -3.49 -11.40 3.26
CA SER A 162 -2.15 -11.67 2.73
C SER A 162 -1.01 -11.17 3.64
N PHE A 163 -1.28 -10.20 4.49
CA PHE A 163 -0.31 -9.59 5.40
C PHE A 163 -0.45 -10.05 6.85
N ILE A 164 -1.38 -10.98 7.14
CA ILE A 164 -1.68 -11.39 8.51
C ILE A 164 -0.44 -11.88 9.27
N GLU A 165 0.43 -12.65 8.63
CA GLU A 165 1.66 -13.13 9.26
C GLU A 165 2.63 -11.96 9.57
N TYR A 166 2.71 -10.98 8.69
CA TYR A 166 3.50 -9.78 8.91
C TYR A 166 2.94 -8.95 10.09
N ASP A 167 1.63 -8.70 10.09
CA ASP A 167 0.98 -7.90 11.15
C ASP A 167 1.13 -8.56 12.52
N LEU A 168 0.94 -9.87 12.61
CA LEU A 168 1.12 -10.64 13.85
C LEU A 168 2.58 -10.66 14.32
N THR A 169 3.53 -10.89 13.40
CA THR A 169 4.95 -10.95 13.75
C THR A 169 5.47 -9.57 14.18
N ARG A 170 5.01 -8.51 13.52
CA ARG A 170 5.31 -7.13 13.88
C ARG A 170 4.83 -6.82 15.30
N LEU A 171 3.57 -7.14 15.62
CA LEU A 171 2.99 -6.93 16.95
C LEU A 171 3.78 -7.66 18.03
N VAL A 172 4.05 -8.94 17.82
CA VAL A 172 4.83 -9.75 18.78
C VAL A 172 6.24 -9.18 18.95
N ARG A 173 6.88 -8.75 17.87
CA ARG A 173 8.23 -8.19 17.90
C ARG A 173 8.29 -6.86 18.64
N ASN A 174 7.35 -5.96 18.36
CA ASN A 174 7.27 -4.66 19.03
C ASN A 174 7.17 -4.81 20.55
N LEU A 175 6.36 -5.78 20.99
CA LEU A 175 6.14 -6.05 22.43
C LEU A 175 7.28 -6.85 23.08
N SER A 176 7.98 -7.69 22.31
CA SER A 176 9.06 -8.53 22.84
C SER A 176 10.44 -7.88 22.79
N ASN A 177 10.60 -6.78 22.04
CA ASN A 177 11.88 -6.08 21.83
C ASN A 177 11.67 -4.58 22.06
N PRO A 178 11.95 -4.05 23.24
CA PRO A 178 11.62 -2.68 23.61
C PRO A 178 12.39 -1.61 22.81
N LYS A 179 13.53 -1.98 22.17
CA LYS A 179 14.33 -1.03 21.39
C LYS A 179 13.80 -0.90 19.97
N LYS A 180 12.98 0.12 19.72
CA LYS A 180 12.51 0.47 18.37
C LYS A 180 13.67 0.95 17.49
N LYS A 181 13.58 0.71 16.18
CA LYS A 181 14.48 1.28 15.18
C LYS A 181 14.20 2.75 14.98
N VAL A 182 15.25 3.55 14.79
CA VAL A 182 15.16 5.01 14.66
C VAL A 182 15.04 5.40 13.19
N VAL A 183 13.96 6.08 12.85
CA VAL A 183 13.73 6.69 11.52
C VAL A 183 13.98 8.18 11.63
N GLY A 184 15.05 8.67 11.00
CA GLY A 184 15.27 10.10 10.81
C GLY A 184 14.40 10.62 9.68
N ILE A 185 13.67 11.72 9.89
CA ILE A 185 12.73 12.26 8.92
C ILE A 185 13.16 13.68 8.52
N ILE A 186 13.38 13.87 7.22
CA ILE A 186 13.58 15.18 6.60
C ILE A 186 12.38 15.44 5.69
N THR A 187 11.59 16.47 6.00
CA THR A 187 10.40 16.79 5.21
C THR A 187 10.03 18.26 5.32
N SER A 188 9.45 18.80 4.25
CA SER A 188 8.75 20.09 4.26
C SER A 188 7.23 19.95 4.41
N LEU A 189 6.72 18.70 4.50
CA LEU A 189 5.30 18.42 4.67
C LEU A 189 4.92 18.37 6.16
N PRO A 190 3.67 18.70 6.52
CA PRO A 190 3.21 18.73 7.89
C PRO A 190 2.85 17.32 8.41
N PHE A 191 3.80 16.37 8.38
CA PHE A 191 3.56 14.99 8.81
C PHE A 191 3.05 14.88 10.24
N GLN A 192 3.57 15.71 11.14
CA GLN A 192 3.16 15.74 12.56
C GLN A 192 1.90 16.57 12.80
N GLY A 193 1.23 17.02 11.73
CA GLY A 193 0.19 18.02 11.83
C GLY A 193 0.76 19.45 11.92
N GLN A 194 -0.11 20.42 11.83
CA GLN A 194 0.29 21.84 11.91
C GLN A 194 -0.83 22.70 12.47
N PHE A 195 -0.45 23.80 13.09
CA PHE A 195 -1.42 24.82 13.48
C PHE A 195 -1.72 25.70 12.26
N THR A 196 -3.01 25.83 11.94
CA THR A 196 -3.50 26.68 10.85
C THR A 196 -4.49 27.72 11.40
N PRO A 197 -4.80 28.80 10.68
CA PRO A 197 -5.85 29.71 11.10
C PRO A 197 -7.22 29.06 11.33
N GLY A 198 -7.46 27.87 10.77
CA GLY A 198 -8.66 27.07 10.96
C GLY A 198 -8.60 26.09 12.14
N GLY A 199 -7.50 26.07 12.90
CA GLY A 199 -7.29 25.16 14.03
C GLY A 199 -6.11 24.21 13.84
N MET A 200 -5.95 23.28 14.79
CA MET A 200 -4.91 22.24 14.73
C MET A 200 -5.29 21.17 13.71
N GLN A 201 -4.47 21.01 12.69
CA GLN A 201 -4.58 19.86 11.78
C GLN A 201 -3.91 18.65 12.41
N PRO A 202 -4.55 17.47 12.41
CA PRO A 202 -3.97 16.27 12.99
C PRO A 202 -2.75 15.79 12.19
N PRO A 203 -1.89 14.96 12.80
CA PRO A 203 -0.83 14.26 12.08
C PRO A 203 -1.38 13.43 10.91
N TRP A 204 -0.57 13.29 9.87
CA TRP A 204 -0.92 12.40 8.78
C TRP A 204 -1.06 10.96 9.29
N PRO A 205 -2.08 10.21 8.83
CA PRO A 205 -2.27 8.82 9.26
C PRO A 205 -1.05 7.95 9.07
N ILE A 206 -0.32 8.12 7.98
CA ILE A 206 0.93 7.38 7.73
C ILE A 206 2.01 7.69 8.76
N TYR A 207 2.08 8.93 9.27
CA TYR A 207 3.00 9.28 10.35
C TYR A 207 2.62 8.58 11.65
N THR A 208 1.33 8.50 11.96
CA THR A 208 0.82 7.78 13.13
C THR A 208 1.14 6.28 13.05
N GLU A 209 0.93 5.65 11.89
CA GLU A 209 1.31 4.26 11.64
C GLU A 209 2.83 4.03 11.83
N MET A 210 3.64 4.93 11.26
CA MET A 210 5.10 4.85 11.35
C MET A 210 5.61 5.03 12.79
N SER A 211 5.10 6.01 13.53
CA SER A 211 5.51 6.29 14.93
C SER A 211 5.06 5.19 15.89
N GLY A 212 4.03 4.44 15.56
CA GLY A 212 3.64 3.22 16.29
C GLY A 212 4.71 2.13 16.23
N VAL A 213 5.44 2.02 15.12
CA VAL A 213 6.41 0.96 14.85
C VAL A 213 7.85 1.39 15.12
N PHE A 214 8.20 2.60 14.72
CA PHE A 214 9.55 3.15 14.80
C PHE A 214 9.65 4.29 15.81
N GLU A 215 10.83 4.54 16.33
CA GLU A 215 11.16 5.81 16.94
C GLU A 215 11.41 6.84 15.83
N THR A 216 10.63 7.92 15.77
CA THR A 216 10.72 8.93 14.72
C THR A 216 11.44 10.18 15.21
N LYS A 217 12.46 10.65 14.49
CA LYS A 217 13.20 11.87 14.78
C LYS A 217 13.13 12.83 13.60
N MET A 218 12.52 14.00 13.83
CA MET A 218 12.55 15.05 12.82
C MET A 218 13.95 15.67 12.75
N ILE A 219 14.48 15.76 11.54
CA ILE A 219 15.83 16.29 11.28
C ILE A 219 15.69 17.53 10.42
N SER A 220 16.15 18.66 10.95
CA SER A 220 16.18 19.94 10.25
C SER A 220 17.44 20.69 10.64
N ASP A 221 18.04 21.38 9.68
CA ASP A 221 19.21 22.26 9.84
C ASP A 221 20.36 21.64 10.66
N VAL A 222 20.85 20.48 10.23
CA VAL A 222 21.96 19.79 10.87
C VAL A 222 23.20 19.74 9.97
N ASP A 223 24.38 19.80 10.58
CA ASP A 223 25.65 19.58 9.87
C ASP A 223 25.93 18.10 9.57
N LYS A 224 25.38 17.22 10.38
CA LYS A 224 25.56 15.76 10.30
C LYS A 224 24.26 15.06 10.73
N ILE A 225 23.85 14.05 9.99
CA ILE A 225 22.76 13.17 10.43
C ILE A 225 23.19 12.43 11.71
N PRO A 226 22.35 12.38 12.75
CA PRO A 226 22.68 11.70 14.01
C PRO A 226 23.07 10.24 13.78
N ASP A 227 24.08 9.76 14.53
CA ASP A 227 24.63 8.41 14.36
C ASP A 227 23.68 7.29 14.84
N ASP A 228 22.66 7.62 15.59
CA ASP A 228 21.63 6.70 16.06
C ASP A 228 20.44 6.51 15.08
N VAL A 229 20.48 7.17 13.93
CA VAL A 229 19.49 6.98 12.87
C VAL A 229 19.80 5.70 12.10
N ASP A 230 18.88 4.72 12.19
CA ASP A 230 18.99 3.44 11.45
C ASP A 230 18.64 3.58 9.97
N VAL A 231 17.65 4.43 9.65
CA VAL A 231 17.22 4.72 8.27
C VAL A 231 16.74 6.16 8.14
N LEU A 232 17.04 6.78 7.00
CA LEU A 232 16.65 8.14 6.70
C LEU A 232 15.45 8.16 5.73
N LEU A 233 14.35 8.79 6.16
CA LEU A 233 13.21 9.11 5.30
C LEU A 233 13.29 10.56 4.88
N ILE A 234 13.44 10.79 3.57
CA ILE A 234 13.44 12.13 2.97
C ILE A 234 12.15 12.27 2.15
N ALA A 235 11.18 13.02 2.65
CA ALA A 235 9.88 13.16 2.01
C ALA A 235 9.62 14.61 1.61
N HIS A 236 9.48 14.84 0.32
CA HIS A 236 9.28 16.16 -0.26
C HIS A 236 10.34 17.18 0.22
N PRO A 237 11.62 17.00 -0.14
CA PRO A 237 12.73 17.84 0.32
C PRO A 237 12.77 19.19 -0.39
N ALA A 238 11.67 19.96 -0.35
CA ALA A 238 11.59 21.24 -1.00
C ALA A 238 12.45 22.28 -0.25
N GLY A 239 13.39 22.89 -0.97
CA GLY A 239 14.20 24.00 -0.45
C GLY A 239 15.34 23.57 0.49
N LEU A 240 15.83 22.31 0.40
CA LEU A 240 17.05 21.92 1.13
C LEU A 240 18.25 22.73 0.68
N ASP A 241 19.02 23.20 1.65
CA ASP A 241 20.29 23.87 1.40
C ASP A 241 21.43 22.87 1.10
N ASP A 242 22.56 23.39 0.61
CA ASP A 242 23.74 22.56 0.30
C ASP A 242 24.33 21.88 1.53
N LYS A 243 24.19 22.46 2.71
CA LYS A 243 24.66 21.91 3.99
C LYS A 243 23.90 20.63 4.35
N MET A 244 22.58 20.67 4.26
CA MET A 244 21.74 19.50 4.51
C MET A 244 21.94 18.42 3.43
N MET A 245 22.05 18.82 2.15
CA MET A 245 22.37 17.89 1.07
C MET A 245 23.72 17.21 1.28
N PHE A 246 24.73 17.94 1.79
CA PHE A 246 26.01 17.37 2.16
C PHE A 246 25.89 16.38 3.33
N ALA A 247 25.11 16.71 4.35
CA ALA A 247 24.89 15.80 5.48
C ALA A 247 24.23 14.47 5.02
N ILE A 248 23.26 14.54 4.10
CA ILE A 248 22.63 13.37 3.47
C ILE A 248 23.65 12.56 2.66
N ASP A 249 24.45 13.23 1.82
CA ASP A 249 25.51 12.59 1.02
C ASP A 249 26.46 11.80 1.91
N GLN A 250 27.01 12.43 2.95
CA GLN A 250 27.94 11.80 3.87
C GLN A 250 27.31 10.64 4.67
N TYR A 251 26.02 10.74 5.03
CA TYR A 251 25.29 9.66 5.68
C TYR A 251 25.20 8.43 4.76
N VAL A 252 24.81 8.63 3.50
CA VAL A 252 24.69 7.53 2.51
C VAL A 252 26.06 6.94 2.18
N LEU A 253 27.12 7.76 2.03
CA LEU A 253 28.48 7.29 1.77
C LEU A 253 29.08 6.47 2.93
N LYS A 254 28.67 6.74 4.17
CA LYS A 254 29.04 5.94 5.36
C LYS A 254 28.35 4.57 5.42
N GLY A 255 27.39 4.29 4.53
CA GLY A 255 26.59 3.09 4.49
C GLY A 255 25.19 3.25 5.09
N GLY A 256 24.80 4.47 5.44
CA GLY A 256 23.43 4.81 5.83
C GLY A 256 22.46 4.54 4.70
N LYS A 257 21.26 4.09 5.02
CA LYS A 257 20.23 3.74 4.05
C LYS A 257 19.15 4.80 4.04
N ALA A 258 18.58 5.08 2.85
CA ALA A 258 17.61 6.13 2.71
C ALA A 258 16.40 5.71 1.83
N VAL A 259 15.23 6.21 2.21
CA VAL A 259 14.01 6.20 1.39
C VAL A 259 13.70 7.65 1.04
N VAL A 260 13.71 7.96 -0.24
CA VAL A 260 13.60 9.32 -0.77
C VAL A 260 12.34 9.44 -1.60
N LEU A 261 11.48 10.37 -1.25
CA LEU A 261 10.24 10.67 -1.93
C LEU A 261 10.34 12.09 -2.50
N VAL A 262 10.43 12.19 -3.81
CA VAL A 262 10.45 13.48 -4.54
C VAL A 262 9.23 13.58 -5.41
N ASP A 263 8.82 14.80 -5.75
CA ASP A 263 7.59 15.00 -6.49
C ASP A 263 7.65 16.29 -7.33
N PRO A 264 7.50 16.20 -8.65
CA PRO A 264 7.48 17.39 -9.51
C PRO A 264 6.19 18.20 -9.36
N LEU A 265 5.10 17.56 -8.87
CA LEU A 265 3.78 18.16 -8.72
C LEU A 265 3.06 17.68 -7.47
N PRO A 266 3.51 18.01 -6.26
CA PRO A 266 2.86 17.57 -5.03
C PRO A 266 1.50 18.26 -4.85
N GLU A 267 0.43 17.49 -4.91
CA GLU A 267 -0.93 17.96 -4.68
C GLU A 267 -1.19 18.23 -3.18
N SER A 268 -0.41 17.57 -2.30
CA SER A 268 -0.47 17.65 -0.84
C SER A 268 0.34 18.78 -0.21
N ALA A 269 1.28 19.37 -0.98
CA ALA A 269 2.16 20.40 -0.43
C ALA A 269 1.38 21.68 -0.08
N PRO A 270 1.77 22.40 0.99
CA PRO A 270 1.17 23.68 1.34
C PRO A 270 1.24 24.66 0.17
N ARG A 271 0.10 25.10 -0.30
CA ARG A 271 0.01 26.05 -1.41
C ARG A 271 0.34 27.46 -0.93
N ARG A 272 1.40 28.05 -1.43
CA ARG A 272 1.75 29.45 -1.16
C ARG A 272 1.16 30.36 -2.23
N ARG A 273 0.53 31.48 -1.82
CA ARG A 273 0.12 32.52 -2.75
C ARG A 273 1.36 33.15 -3.38
N THR A 274 1.44 33.16 -4.71
CA THR A 274 2.49 33.94 -5.40
C THR A 274 2.19 35.41 -5.29
N MET A 275 3.23 36.25 -5.12
CA MET A 275 3.12 37.74 -4.96
C MET A 275 2.42 38.44 -6.12
N PHE A 276 2.28 37.78 -7.28
CA PHE A 276 1.70 38.33 -8.50
C PHE A 276 0.30 37.84 -8.85
N GLY A 277 -0.46 37.34 -7.84
CA GLY A 277 -1.86 36.93 -8.08
C GLY A 277 -2.05 35.64 -8.89
N GLY A 278 -0.99 34.94 -9.23
CA GLY A 278 -1.02 33.60 -9.82
C GLY A 278 -1.41 32.57 -8.74
N GLY A 279 -2.13 31.54 -9.16
CA GLY A 279 -2.72 30.55 -8.28
C GLY A 279 -1.77 29.94 -7.24
N MET A 280 -2.36 29.35 -6.22
CA MET A 280 -1.66 28.70 -5.12
C MET A 280 -1.04 27.37 -5.61
N VAL A 281 0.26 27.32 -5.78
CA VAL A 281 0.99 26.10 -6.19
C VAL A 281 2.06 25.78 -5.14
N GLY A 282 2.12 24.53 -4.69
CA GLY A 282 3.25 24.03 -3.92
C GLY A 282 4.48 23.88 -4.85
N PRO A 283 5.70 24.16 -4.37
CA PRO A 283 6.91 23.90 -5.15
C PRO A 283 7.07 22.38 -5.32
N GLY A 284 7.53 21.93 -6.50
CA GLY A 284 8.01 20.57 -6.66
C GLY A 284 9.27 20.33 -5.84
N SER A 285 9.61 19.06 -5.63
CA SER A 285 10.87 18.68 -4.97
C SER A 285 11.71 17.78 -5.85
N ASP A 286 13.02 17.99 -5.80
CA ASP A 286 14.04 17.21 -6.49
C ASP A 286 15.37 17.32 -5.73
N LEU A 287 16.27 16.37 -5.96
CA LEU A 287 17.62 16.35 -5.41
C LEU A 287 18.66 16.11 -6.52
N PRO A 288 18.75 17.00 -7.54
CA PRO A 288 19.47 16.71 -8.78
C PRO A 288 20.96 16.44 -8.55
N ARG A 289 21.58 17.10 -7.58
CA ARG A 289 23.00 16.90 -7.24
C ARG A 289 23.26 15.52 -6.67
N LEU A 290 22.44 15.06 -5.73
CA LEU A 290 22.51 13.73 -5.13
C LEU A 290 22.13 12.65 -6.16
N PHE A 291 21.05 12.84 -6.92
CA PHE A 291 20.58 11.90 -7.91
C PHE A 291 21.61 11.63 -9.00
N LYS A 292 22.28 12.68 -9.48
CA LYS A 292 23.38 12.53 -10.44
C LYS A 292 24.53 11.69 -9.88
N ALA A 293 24.89 11.90 -8.62
CA ALA A 293 25.93 11.09 -7.95
C ALA A 293 25.48 9.63 -7.77
N TRP A 294 24.18 9.38 -7.52
CA TRP A 294 23.61 8.05 -7.38
C TRP A 294 23.27 7.37 -8.72
N GLY A 295 23.49 8.04 -9.86
CA GLY A 295 23.31 7.50 -11.19
C GLY A 295 21.89 7.48 -11.71
N ILE A 296 21.03 8.39 -11.24
CA ILE A 296 19.67 8.61 -11.72
C ILE A 296 19.42 10.10 -12.01
N GLU A 297 18.30 10.37 -12.67
CA GLU A 297 17.78 11.71 -12.92
C GLU A 297 16.25 11.68 -12.79
N LEU A 298 15.68 12.72 -12.18
CA LEU A 298 14.23 12.96 -12.24
C LEU A 298 13.95 13.80 -13.49
N LYS A 299 12.98 13.39 -14.33
CA LYS A 299 12.60 14.16 -15.52
C LYS A 299 11.94 15.46 -15.08
N PRO A 300 12.54 16.62 -15.37
CA PRO A 300 12.11 17.88 -14.80
C PRO A 300 10.72 18.28 -15.32
N GLU A 301 9.85 18.73 -14.41
CA GLU A 301 8.49 19.21 -14.70
C GLU A 301 7.63 18.28 -15.58
N ARG A 302 7.89 16.99 -15.56
CA ARG A 302 7.11 15.99 -16.29
C ARG A 302 6.45 15.00 -15.34
N VAL A 303 5.20 14.67 -15.64
CA VAL A 303 4.36 13.73 -14.90
C VAL A 303 4.04 12.55 -15.80
N ALA A 304 4.14 11.35 -15.25
CA ALA A 304 3.79 10.12 -15.94
C ALA A 304 2.26 10.02 -16.14
N THR A 305 1.86 9.61 -17.33
CA THR A 305 0.46 9.36 -17.67
C THR A 305 0.30 7.98 -18.27
N ASP A 306 -0.80 7.29 -17.93
CA ASP A 306 -1.07 5.95 -18.43
C ASP A 306 -2.59 5.71 -18.53
N ALA A 307 -3.12 5.64 -19.76
CA ALA A 307 -4.54 5.44 -19.98
C ALA A 307 -5.02 4.03 -19.58
N ASP A 308 -4.12 3.02 -19.60
CA ASP A 308 -4.46 1.66 -19.19
C ASP A 308 -4.59 1.51 -17.68
N ARG A 309 -3.91 2.39 -16.94
CA ARG A 309 -3.87 2.45 -15.47
C ARG A 309 -4.57 3.66 -14.87
N ALA A 310 -5.24 4.44 -15.70
CA ALA A 310 -5.95 5.65 -15.27
C ALA A 310 -7.03 5.36 -14.23
N LEU A 311 -6.93 6.01 -13.08
CA LEU A 311 -7.92 5.94 -12.02
C LEU A 311 -9.22 6.64 -12.47
N ARG A 312 -10.36 6.10 -12.07
CA ARG A 312 -11.67 6.75 -12.29
C ARG A 312 -11.91 7.77 -11.19
N VAL A 313 -12.13 9.01 -11.60
CA VAL A 313 -12.42 10.13 -10.70
C VAL A 313 -13.73 10.81 -11.10
N ASN A 314 -14.31 11.54 -10.17
CA ASN A 314 -15.41 12.44 -10.47
C ASN A 314 -14.82 13.71 -11.11
N ALA A 315 -15.16 13.97 -12.36
CA ALA A 315 -14.79 15.16 -13.10
C ALA A 315 -16.03 15.95 -13.48
N THR A 316 -15.84 17.20 -13.92
CA THR A 316 -16.92 18.05 -14.40
C THR A 316 -16.80 18.18 -15.91
N ASP A 317 -17.89 17.93 -16.65
CA ASP A 317 -17.90 18.15 -18.10
C ASP A 317 -17.98 19.65 -18.45
N GLN A 318 -17.84 19.99 -19.72
CA GLN A 318 -17.93 21.38 -20.19
C GLN A 318 -19.30 22.04 -19.91
N GLY A 319 -20.31 21.23 -19.56
CA GLY A 319 -21.64 21.71 -19.16
C GLY A 319 -21.81 21.85 -17.64
N GLY A 320 -20.74 21.69 -16.84
CA GLY A 320 -20.81 21.77 -15.38
C GLY A 320 -21.39 20.53 -14.70
N ARG A 321 -21.58 19.41 -15.40
CA ARG A 321 -22.19 18.20 -14.83
C ARG A 321 -21.11 17.25 -14.31
N PRO A 322 -21.33 16.62 -13.14
CA PRO A 322 -20.42 15.61 -12.62
C PRO A 322 -20.47 14.35 -13.50
N VAL A 323 -19.33 13.89 -13.95
CA VAL A 323 -19.18 12.66 -14.75
C VAL A 323 -18.00 11.84 -14.24
N ALA A 324 -18.13 10.52 -14.27
CA ALA A 324 -17.00 9.65 -13.96
C ALA A 324 -16.05 9.59 -15.16
N ALA A 325 -14.84 10.13 -15.00
CA ALA A 325 -13.81 10.16 -16.05
C ALA A 325 -12.55 9.39 -15.61
N ARG A 326 -11.73 8.98 -16.58
CA ARG A 326 -10.42 8.38 -16.31
C ARG A 326 -9.38 9.51 -16.26
N TYR A 327 -8.69 9.63 -15.13
CA TYR A 327 -7.63 10.61 -14.97
C TYR A 327 -6.28 9.95 -15.23
N VAL A 328 -5.72 10.22 -16.39
CA VAL A 328 -4.51 9.55 -16.90
C VAL A 328 -3.25 9.84 -16.07
N ALA A 329 -3.25 10.85 -15.21
CA ALA A 329 -2.17 11.20 -14.30
C ALA A 329 -2.29 10.54 -12.92
N TRP A 330 -3.44 9.95 -12.56
CA TRP A 330 -3.62 9.15 -11.35
C TRP A 330 -3.68 7.68 -11.73
N LEU A 331 -2.73 6.91 -11.23
CA LEU A 331 -2.43 5.57 -11.73
C LEU A 331 -2.79 4.49 -10.71
N ASP A 332 -3.66 3.57 -11.10
CA ASP A 332 -3.98 2.32 -10.37
C ASP A 332 -3.02 1.22 -10.84
N LEU A 333 -1.90 1.09 -10.16
CA LEU A 333 -0.80 0.18 -10.50
C LEU A 333 -0.99 -1.16 -9.80
N ARG A 334 -0.91 -2.25 -10.56
CA ARG A 334 -1.24 -3.59 -10.05
C ARG A 334 -0.13 -4.59 -10.29
N ALA A 335 0.06 -5.48 -9.32
CA ALA A 335 0.90 -6.66 -9.47
C ALA A 335 0.09 -7.78 -10.13
N THR A 336 0.25 -7.94 -11.43
CA THR A 336 -0.40 -8.99 -12.22
C THR A 336 0.63 -9.92 -12.84
N SER A 337 0.21 -11.11 -13.25
CA SER A 337 1.06 -11.99 -14.06
C SER A 337 1.01 -11.56 -15.53
N GLY A 338 2.17 -11.33 -16.17
CA GLY A 338 2.26 -10.99 -17.58
C GLY A 338 2.41 -9.50 -17.89
N THR A 339 1.99 -9.09 -19.08
CA THR A 339 2.24 -7.75 -19.65
C THR A 339 1.54 -6.60 -18.94
N GLY A 340 0.66 -6.89 -18.01
CA GLY A 340 -0.04 -5.87 -17.20
C GLY A 340 0.58 -5.62 -15.84
N ASN A 341 1.75 -6.17 -15.54
CA ASN A 341 2.42 -5.99 -14.25
C ASN A 341 3.03 -4.58 -14.13
N ASN A 342 2.84 -3.95 -12.98
CA ASN A 342 3.36 -2.62 -12.67
C ASN A 342 4.22 -2.61 -11.40
N ILE A 343 4.35 -3.75 -10.71
CA ILE A 343 5.03 -3.87 -9.42
C ILE A 343 6.03 -5.03 -9.50
N ASN A 344 7.29 -4.77 -9.18
CA ASN A 344 8.34 -5.77 -9.19
C ASN A 344 8.23 -6.70 -7.98
N ARG A 345 7.78 -7.92 -8.17
CA ARG A 345 7.64 -8.91 -7.09
C ARG A 345 8.95 -9.57 -6.65
N SER A 346 10.06 -9.28 -7.31
CA SER A 346 11.37 -9.85 -6.94
C SER A 346 12.06 -9.08 -5.82
N ASP A 347 11.68 -7.82 -5.58
CA ASP A 347 12.25 -7.03 -4.49
C ASP A 347 11.48 -7.26 -3.19
N PRO A 348 12.16 -7.42 -2.05
CA PRO A 348 11.51 -7.63 -0.75
C PRO A 348 10.52 -6.53 -0.35
N VAL A 349 10.72 -5.29 -0.79
CA VAL A 349 9.84 -4.16 -0.47
C VAL A 349 8.48 -4.29 -1.15
N THR A 350 8.45 -4.85 -2.36
CA THR A 350 7.26 -4.88 -3.21
C THR A 350 6.66 -6.26 -3.40
N THR A 351 7.31 -7.33 -2.90
CA THR A 351 6.88 -8.72 -3.08
C THR A 351 5.43 -8.99 -2.67
N GLY A 352 4.96 -8.41 -1.57
CA GLY A 352 3.61 -8.63 -1.03
C GLY A 352 2.54 -7.68 -1.56
N LEU A 353 2.93 -6.65 -2.30
CA LEU A 353 2.02 -5.60 -2.73
C LEU A 353 1.21 -6.06 -3.95
N ASN A 354 -0.09 -5.85 -3.91
CA ASN A 354 -0.99 -6.20 -5.01
C ASN A 354 -1.43 -4.98 -5.82
N GLN A 355 -1.54 -3.82 -5.17
CA GLN A 355 -2.04 -2.59 -5.77
C GLN A 355 -1.44 -1.37 -5.08
N LEU A 356 -1.04 -0.38 -5.87
CA LEU A 356 -0.63 0.94 -5.42
C LEU A 356 -1.37 1.99 -6.25
N ILE A 357 -1.71 3.10 -5.64
CA ILE A 357 -2.21 4.28 -6.35
C ILE A 357 -1.14 5.36 -6.25
N MET A 358 -0.74 5.90 -7.40
CA MET A 358 0.19 7.02 -7.49
C MET A 358 -0.50 8.19 -8.18
N ALA A 359 -0.25 9.41 -7.67
CA ALA A 359 -0.93 10.62 -8.11
C ALA A 359 0.08 11.61 -8.69
N SER A 360 -0.08 11.95 -9.95
CA SER A 360 0.78 12.94 -10.65
C SER A 360 2.28 12.66 -10.49
N SER A 361 2.64 11.38 -10.49
CA SER A 361 4.00 10.90 -10.24
C SER A 361 5.02 11.39 -11.27
N GLY A 362 6.21 11.77 -10.83
CA GLY A 362 7.36 12.04 -11.66
C GLY A 362 7.92 10.79 -12.34
N ILE A 363 8.96 10.97 -13.15
CA ILE A 363 9.59 9.92 -13.95
C ILE A 363 11.07 9.84 -13.61
N ILE A 364 11.52 8.67 -13.16
CA ILE A 364 12.91 8.42 -12.81
C ILE A 364 13.63 7.78 -13.99
N LEU A 365 14.68 8.43 -14.46
CA LEU A 365 15.54 7.97 -15.54
C LEU A 365 16.85 7.45 -14.96
N LYS A 366 17.44 6.43 -15.57
CA LYS A 366 18.82 6.04 -15.29
C LYS A 366 19.75 7.03 -16.00
N ALA A 367 20.69 7.63 -15.28
CA ALA A 367 21.70 8.49 -15.87
C ALA A 367 22.59 7.69 -16.85
N LYS A 368 22.97 8.31 -17.97
CA LYS A 368 23.75 7.66 -19.04
C LYS A 368 25.09 7.09 -18.54
N ASP A 369 25.74 7.80 -17.61
CA ASP A 369 27.04 7.44 -17.03
C ASP A 369 26.94 6.83 -15.65
N GLY A 370 25.72 6.45 -15.22
CA GLY A 370 25.46 5.89 -13.88
C GLY A 370 26.07 4.50 -13.71
N ALA A 371 27.06 4.38 -12.82
CA ALA A 371 27.72 3.11 -12.48
C ALA A 371 26.86 2.20 -11.58
N THR A 372 25.81 2.72 -10.98
CA THR A 372 24.93 2.01 -10.05
C THR A 372 23.96 1.08 -10.76
N LYS A 373 23.55 0.03 -10.03
CA LYS A 373 22.44 -0.82 -10.43
C LYS A 373 21.13 -0.17 -10.03
N VAL A 374 20.34 0.23 -11.00
CA VAL A 374 18.99 0.77 -10.79
C VAL A 374 17.98 -0.33 -11.07
N THR A 375 17.22 -0.70 -10.04
CA THR A 375 16.19 -1.75 -10.12
C THR A 375 14.81 -1.10 -10.03
N PRO A 376 13.97 -1.18 -11.08
CA PRO A 376 12.60 -0.70 -11.01
C PRO A 376 11.80 -1.45 -9.95
N LEU A 377 11.07 -0.72 -9.12
CA LEU A 377 10.14 -1.25 -8.11
C LEU A 377 8.70 -1.09 -8.54
N VAL A 378 8.34 0.11 -9.02
CA VAL A 378 7.02 0.48 -9.52
C VAL A 378 7.17 1.21 -10.84
N PHE A 379 6.38 0.80 -11.83
CA PHE A 379 6.50 1.29 -13.19
C PHE A 379 5.16 1.22 -13.95
N THR A 380 5.05 1.98 -15.02
CA THR A 380 3.85 2.08 -15.88
C THR A 380 3.72 0.90 -16.84
N THR A 381 2.70 0.92 -17.69
CA THR A 381 2.61 0.05 -18.87
C THR A 381 3.51 0.57 -20.00
N ALA A 382 3.73 -0.26 -21.03
CA ALA A 382 4.51 0.13 -22.21
C ALA A 382 3.82 1.20 -23.07
N THR A 383 2.53 1.43 -22.86
CA THR A 383 1.75 2.47 -23.57
C THR A 383 1.72 3.80 -22.82
N ALA A 384 2.44 3.90 -21.70
CA ALA A 384 2.52 5.13 -20.92
C ALA A 384 3.17 6.27 -21.72
N SER A 385 2.80 7.48 -21.36
CA SER A 385 3.33 8.73 -21.91
C SER A 385 3.62 9.68 -20.76
N ASP A 386 4.04 10.90 -21.08
CA ASP A 386 4.24 11.93 -20.08
C ASP A 386 3.56 13.24 -20.51
N THR A 387 3.25 14.07 -19.51
CA THR A 387 2.68 15.39 -19.72
C THR A 387 3.43 16.43 -18.89
N GLU A 388 3.30 17.71 -19.25
CA GLU A 388 3.86 18.80 -18.46
C GLU A 388 3.09 18.97 -17.14
N ALA A 389 3.82 19.09 -16.03
CA ALA A 389 3.24 19.35 -14.70
C ALA A 389 2.38 20.64 -14.69
N SER A 390 2.74 21.64 -15.52
CA SER A 390 2.02 22.90 -15.69
C SER A 390 0.53 22.68 -16.08
N LYS A 391 0.23 21.68 -16.91
CA LYS A 391 -1.13 21.36 -17.36
C LYS A 391 -2.01 20.75 -16.24
N LEU A 392 -1.39 20.26 -15.17
CA LEU A 392 -2.06 19.61 -14.07
C LEU A 392 -2.20 20.49 -12.81
N ARG A 393 -1.47 21.63 -12.76
CA ARG A 393 -1.34 22.45 -11.55
C ARG A 393 -2.61 23.15 -11.08
N MET A 394 -3.49 23.54 -11.98
CA MET A 394 -4.70 24.32 -11.67
C MET A 394 -5.90 23.74 -12.39
N GLN A 395 -6.79 23.08 -11.67
CA GLN A 395 -8.02 22.50 -12.21
C GLN A 395 -7.81 21.77 -13.55
N PRO A 396 -7.13 20.62 -13.52
CA PRO A 396 -6.81 19.90 -14.75
C PRO A 396 -8.10 19.52 -15.50
N ASP A 397 -8.13 19.74 -16.81
CA ASP A 397 -9.17 19.21 -17.68
C ASP A 397 -8.97 17.68 -17.83
N VAL A 398 -9.48 16.94 -16.86
CA VAL A 398 -9.37 15.46 -16.80
C VAL A 398 -9.88 14.81 -18.08
N ILE A 399 -10.97 15.35 -18.65
CA ILE A 399 -11.60 14.82 -19.86
C ILE A 399 -10.75 15.17 -21.09
N GLY A 400 -10.27 16.40 -21.17
CA GLY A 400 -9.36 16.85 -22.22
C GLY A 400 -8.06 16.07 -22.25
N LEU A 401 -7.42 15.89 -21.10
CA LEU A 401 -6.20 15.10 -20.96
C LEU A 401 -6.38 13.64 -21.43
N ALA A 402 -7.51 13.01 -21.09
CA ALA A 402 -7.82 11.67 -21.57
C ALA A 402 -8.09 11.61 -23.08
N ARG A 403 -8.63 12.68 -23.66
CA ARG A 403 -8.89 12.78 -25.10
C ARG A 403 -7.61 13.04 -25.91
N GLU A 404 -6.74 13.90 -25.40
CA GLU A 404 -5.48 14.27 -26.04
C GLU A 404 -4.36 13.24 -25.81
N TYR A 405 -4.61 12.25 -24.97
CA TYR A 405 -3.64 11.22 -24.62
C TYR A 405 -3.15 10.46 -25.86
N GLN A 406 -1.86 10.47 -26.05
CA GLN A 406 -1.18 9.68 -27.08
C GLN A 406 -0.33 8.61 -26.40
N PRO A 407 -0.56 7.32 -26.72
CA PRO A 407 0.24 6.25 -26.17
C PRO A 407 1.72 6.40 -26.51
N GLY A 408 2.57 6.26 -25.51
CA GLY A 408 4.02 6.15 -25.70
C GLY A 408 4.42 4.73 -26.13
N LYS A 409 5.73 4.47 -26.04
CA LYS A 409 6.32 3.17 -26.40
C LYS A 409 7.25 2.62 -25.32
N GLU A 410 7.37 3.29 -24.20
CA GLU A 410 8.33 2.99 -23.15
C GLU A 410 7.66 2.85 -21.79
N VAL A 411 8.21 1.94 -20.99
CA VAL A 411 7.84 1.81 -19.57
C VAL A 411 8.54 2.91 -18.78
N LEU A 412 7.79 3.64 -17.98
CA LEU A 412 8.30 4.73 -17.16
C LEU A 412 8.47 4.26 -15.71
N ASN A 413 9.65 4.51 -15.12
CA ASN A 413 9.91 4.14 -13.73
C ASN A 413 9.39 5.23 -12.79
N LEU A 414 8.58 4.84 -11.82
CA LEU A 414 7.99 5.72 -10.81
C LEU A 414 8.65 5.55 -9.45
N ALA A 415 9.14 4.33 -9.17
CA ALA A 415 9.93 4.03 -7.98
C ALA A 415 11.06 3.07 -8.35
N VAL A 416 12.26 3.33 -7.81
CA VAL A 416 13.46 2.52 -8.07
C VAL A 416 14.26 2.27 -6.81
N ARG A 417 15.04 1.18 -6.80
CA ARG A 417 16.06 0.90 -5.81
C ARG A 417 17.43 1.03 -6.45
N ILE A 418 18.35 1.70 -5.77
CA ILE A 418 19.69 2.01 -6.25
C ILE A 418 20.69 1.30 -5.36
N ASN A 419 21.55 0.48 -5.97
CA ASN A 419 22.65 -0.20 -5.30
C ASN A 419 23.95 -0.03 -6.07
N GLY A 420 25.06 0.06 -5.35
CA GLY A 420 26.41 0.13 -5.94
C GLY A 420 27.28 1.19 -5.28
N LYS A 421 28.53 1.26 -5.73
CA LYS A 421 29.48 2.26 -5.23
C LYS A 421 29.28 3.59 -5.93
N VAL A 422 29.35 4.68 -5.17
CA VAL A 422 29.18 6.04 -5.69
C VAL A 422 30.25 6.97 -5.16
N LYS A 423 30.50 8.04 -5.92
CA LYS A 423 31.33 9.16 -5.48
C LYS A 423 30.46 10.21 -4.81
N SER A 424 31.07 10.98 -3.90
CA SER A 424 30.39 12.10 -3.25
C SER A 424 29.81 13.08 -4.28
N ALA A 425 28.61 13.56 -4.03
CA ALA A 425 28.01 14.68 -4.72
C ALA A 425 28.75 16.01 -4.44
N PHE A 426 29.64 16.01 -3.44
CA PHE A 426 30.43 17.16 -2.98
C PHE A 426 31.93 16.85 -3.03
N PRO A 427 32.54 16.75 -4.21
CA PRO A 427 33.95 16.38 -4.33
C PRO A 427 34.90 17.41 -3.70
N GLU A 428 34.46 18.64 -3.54
CA GLU A 428 35.20 19.75 -2.91
C GLU A 428 35.07 19.78 -1.39
N GLY A 429 34.29 18.87 -0.80
CA GLY A 429 34.01 18.79 0.64
C GLY A 429 32.82 19.62 1.09
N ALA A 430 32.75 19.90 2.39
CA ALA A 430 31.63 20.62 2.99
C ALA A 430 31.41 22.00 2.36
N PRO A 431 30.19 22.38 2.01
CA PRO A 431 29.90 23.72 1.50
C PRO A 431 30.30 24.77 2.53
N LYS A 432 30.98 25.82 2.08
CA LYS A 432 31.26 26.98 2.94
C LYS A 432 29.94 27.68 3.24
N ALA A 433 29.69 27.98 4.52
CA ALA A 433 28.53 28.78 4.90
C ALA A 433 28.51 30.08 4.06
N LYS A 434 27.41 30.31 3.34
CA LYS A 434 27.19 31.63 2.72
C LYS A 434 27.06 32.61 3.89
N GLU A 435 28.04 33.53 4.06
CA GLU A 435 27.86 34.70 4.90
C GLU A 435 26.64 35.44 4.34
N GLU A 436 25.54 35.40 5.05
CA GLU A 436 24.44 36.32 4.82
C GLU A 436 24.98 37.73 5.02
N LYS A 437 25.19 38.46 3.94
CA LYS A 437 25.37 39.92 4.01
C LYS A 437 24.09 40.45 4.68
N LYS A 438 24.20 40.75 5.97
CA LYS A 438 23.24 41.61 6.65
C LYS A 438 23.32 42.95 5.94
N ASP A 439 22.34 43.24 5.12
CA ASP A 439 22.06 44.61 4.70
C ASP A 439 21.72 45.42 5.96
N GLU A 440 22.71 46.13 6.47
CA GLU A 440 22.50 47.13 7.51
C GLU A 440 21.60 48.23 6.90
N PRO A 441 20.45 48.53 7.51
CA PRO A 441 19.72 49.72 7.09
C PRO A 441 20.49 50.95 7.48
N LYS A 442 20.89 51.78 6.48
CA LYS A 442 21.44 53.12 6.63
C LYS A 442 20.52 53.89 7.59
N LYS A 443 21.04 54.18 8.80
CA LYS A 443 20.47 55.19 9.70
C LYS A 443 20.77 56.57 9.11
N GLU A 444 19.75 57.28 8.67
CA GLU A 444 19.76 58.72 8.55
C GLU A 444 19.87 59.36 9.94
N GLU A 445 20.89 60.24 10.06
CA GLU A 445 21.10 61.08 11.25
C GLU A 445 19.95 62.08 11.40
N ALA A 446 19.29 62.04 12.55
CA ALA A 446 18.55 63.19 13.06
C ALA A 446 19.05 63.47 14.48
N LYS A 447 19.82 64.57 14.57
CA LYS A 447 20.22 65.23 15.84
C LYS A 447 18.97 65.61 16.64
N LYS A 448 18.97 65.33 17.96
CA LYS A 448 18.60 66.29 19.02
C LYS A 448 18.83 65.75 20.42
N GLU A 449 19.74 66.42 21.09
CA GLU A 449 19.78 66.92 22.47
C GLU A 449 19.42 66.02 23.66
N GLU A 450 20.43 65.93 24.52
CA GLU A 450 20.39 65.48 25.92
C GLU A 450 19.51 66.40 26.79
N PRO A 451 19.07 65.88 28.00
CA PRO A 451 19.76 66.31 29.20
C PRO A 451 20.03 65.22 30.24
N LYS A 452 21.14 65.48 30.96
CA LYS A 452 21.66 64.86 32.16
C LYS A 452 20.66 64.72 33.32
N LYS A 453 20.76 63.64 34.09
CA LYS A 453 20.87 63.60 35.59
C LYS A 453 21.09 62.14 36.02
N GLU A 454 22.16 61.96 36.67
CA GLU A 454 22.54 61.85 38.07
C GLU A 454 22.48 60.43 38.67
N GLU A 455 23.64 60.11 39.20
CA GLU A 455 24.13 58.97 39.92
C GLU A 455 23.26 58.45 41.09
N ALA A 456 23.25 57.15 41.31
CA ALA A 456 23.28 56.60 42.66
C ALA A 456 23.95 55.24 42.64
N LYS A 457 25.12 55.20 43.28
CA LYS A 457 25.85 54.03 43.72
C LYS A 457 25.01 53.20 44.67
N LYS A 458 25.04 51.87 44.53
CA LYS A 458 25.02 50.95 45.69
C LYS A 458 25.79 49.68 45.42
N GLU A 459 26.56 49.37 46.45
CA GLU A 459 27.62 48.43 46.64
C GLU A 459 27.26 46.93 46.45
N GLU A 460 28.23 46.18 45.93
CA GLU A 460 28.32 44.69 46.01
C GLU A 460 28.71 44.24 47.43
N PRO A 461 28.34 43.00 47.81
CA PRO A 461 29.14 42.19 48.72
C PRO A 461 29.72 40.94 48.06
N PRO A 462 30.81 40.35 48.62
CA PRO A 462 31.84 39.62 47.89
C PRO A 462 31.52 38.13 47.67
N LYS A 463 32.08 37.57 46.56
CA LYS A 463 32.13 36.16 46.24
C LYS A 463 33.05 35.36 47.18
N PRO A 464 32.73 34.06 47.45
CA PRO A 464 33.69 33.06 47.81
C PRO A 464 34.27 32.39 46.57
N ALA A 465 35.58 32.21 46.57
CA ALA A 465 36.33 31.52 45.54
C ALA A 465 36.05 30.02 45.54
N GLU A 466 35.62 29.46 44.42
CA GLU A 466 35.69 28.05 44.13
C GLU A 466 36.62 27.77 42.95
N LYS A 467 37.48 26.78 43.17
CA LYS A 467 38.58 26.33 42.31
C LYS A 467 38.04 25.86 40.95
N LYS A 468 38.61 26.39 39.88
CA LYS A 468 38.49 25.84 38.53
C LYS A 468 39.33 24.56 38.43
N ASP A 469 38.67 23.41 38.34
CA ASP A 469 39.22 22.25 37.65
C ASP A 469 38.95 22.41 36.16
N GLU A 470 40.01 22.66 35.42
CA GLU A 470 39.99 22.65 33.96
C GLU A 470 39.87 21.21 33.45
N ALA A 471 38.63 20.71 33.28
CA ALA A 471 38.39 19.59 32.42
C ALA A 471 38.50 20.07 30.96
N LYS A 472 39.60 19.75 30.30
CA LYS A 472 39.76 19.85 28.84
C LYS A 472 38.57 19.11 28.19
N LYS A 473 37.61 19.84 27.67
CA LYS A 473 36.70 19.33 26.62
C LYS A 473 37.57 19.05 25.40
N GLU A 474 37.82 17.78 25.12
CA GLU A 474 38.30 17.35 23.81
C GLU A 474 37.26 17.81 22.78
N GLU A 475 37.64 18.74 21.91
CA GLU A 475 36.85 19.05 20.70
C GLU A 475 36.71 17.77 19.88
N PRO A 476 35.50 17.41 19.42
CA PRO A 476 35.29 16.24 18.57
C PRO A 476 36.14 16.42 17.31
N LYS A 477 37.08 15.48 17.08
CA LYS A 477 37.85 15.43 15.81
C LYS A 477 36.88 15.51 14.65
N LYS A 478 36.95 16.57 13.86
CA LYS A 478 36.21 16.68 12.59
C LYS A 478 36.68 15.53 11.70
N GLU A 479 35.80 14.54 11.51
CA GLU A 479 36.05 13.46 10.55
C GLU A 479 36.19 14.08 9.14
N GLU A 480 37.21 13.67 8.40
CA GLU A 480 37.39 14.12 7.01
C GLU A 480 36.20 13.62 6.15
N PRO A 481 35.65 14.49 5.29
CA PRO A 481 34.57 14.11 4.42
C PRO A 481 34.91 12.95 3.49
N LEU A 482 34.01 11.97 3.38
CA LEU A 482 34.18 10.85 2.47
C LEU A 482 34.01 11.33 1.03
N LYS A 483 34.95 10.93 0.17
CA LYS A 483 34.91 11.21 -1.30
C LYS A 483 34.21 10.11 -2.09
N GLU A 484 34.15 8.90 -1.53
CA GLU A 484 33.52 7.72 -2.13
C GLU A 484 32.81 6.92 -1.03
N SER A 485 31.81 6.13 -1.42
CA SER A 485 31.09 5.27 -0.49
C SER A 485 31.98 4.16 0.07
N LYS A 486 31.86 3.88 1.38
CA LYS A 486 32.59 2.78 2.04
C LYS A 486 32.20 1.41 1.49
N GLY A 487 31.00 1.26 1.03
CA GLY A 487 30.42 0.04 0.45
C GLY A 487 29.39 0.39 -0.62
N ASP A 488 28.58 -0.59 -1.02
CA ASP A 488 27.47 -0.33 -1.90
C ASP A 488 26.39 0.47 -1.15
N ILE A 489 25.94 1.56 -1.73
CA ILE A 489 24.78 2.30 -1.22
C ILE A 489 23.50 1.49 -1.42
N ASP A 490 22.51 1.73 -0.61
CA ASP A 490 21.17 1.15 -0.74
C ASP A 490 20.14 2.27 -0.50
N VAL A 491 19.57 2.75 -1.60
CA VAL A 491 18.63 3.88 -1.58
C VAL A 491 17.40 3.52 -2.39
N ILE A 492 16.22 3.80 -1.85
CA ILE A 492 14.95 3.72 -2.58
C ILE A 492 14.51 5.13 -2.92
N VAL A 493 14.18 5.37 -4.18
CA VAL A 493 13.65 6.65 -4.65
C VAL A 493 12.27 6.43 -5.25
N VAL A 494 11.31 7.25 -4.82
CA VAL A 494 9.93 7.29 -5.32
C VAL A 494 9.66 8.69 -5.85
N ALA A 495 9.10 8.80 -7.04
CA ALA A 495 8.81 10.09 -7.68
C ALA A 495 7.38 10.58 -7.44
N ASP A 496 6.86 10.31 -6.25
CA ASP A 496 5.51 10.70 -5.81
C ASP A 496 5.51 10.77 -4.29
N VAL A 497 5.02 11.84 -3.72
CA VAL A 497 4.83 11.98 -2.28
C VAL A 497 3.36 11.90 -1.89
N ASP A 498 2.48 12.19 -2.84
CA ASP A 498 1.03 12.21 -2.63
C ASP A 498 0.47 10.82 -2.37
N PHE A 499 1.16 9.77 -2.83
CA PHE A 499 0.75 8.39 -2.56
C PHE A 499 0.70 8.03 -1.07
N LEU A 500 1.30 8.85 -0.19
CA LEU A 500 1.22 8.73 1.26
C LEU A 500 -0.04 9.34 1.87
N GLN A 501 -0.81 10.13 1.10
CA GLN A 501 -2.07 10.66 1.59
C GLN A 501 -3.12 9.57 1.76
N ASP A 502 -3.87 9.66 2.85
CA ASP A 502 -4.88 8.67 3.24
C ASP A 502 -5.92 8.40 2.15
N GLN A 503 -6.33 9.41 1.38
CA GLN A 503 -7.27 9.26 0.27
C GLN A 503 -6.83 8.23 -0.79
N PHE A 504 -5.53 7.94 -0.93
CA PHE A 504 -4.99 6.99 -1.91
C PHE A 504 -4.77 5.59 -1.36
N TRP A 505 -4.86 5.39 -0.04
CA TRP A 505 -4.63 4.06 0.52
C TRP A 505 -5.66 3.62 1.55
N ALA A 506 -6.45 4.54 2.15
CA ALA A 506 -7.45 4.18 3.13
C ALA A 506 -8.77 4.92 2.87
N ARG A 507 -9.85 4.30 3.28
CA ARG A 507 -11.18 4.93 3.31
C ARG A 507 -11.59 5.11 4.75
N GLU A 508 -12.01 6.31 5.06
CA GLU A 508 -12.64 6.59 6.35
C GLU A 508 -14.12 6.24 6.28
N GLN A 509 -14.55 5.39 7.19
CA GLN A 509 -15.96 5.07 7.38
C GLN A 509 -16.36 5.49 8.78
N ASN A 510 -17.42 6.28 8.88
CA ASN A 510 -17.97 6.68 10.15
C ASN A 510 -18.98 5.64 10.60
N PHE A 511 -18.70 4.97 11.72
CA PHE A 511 -19.62 4.06 12.38
C PHE A 511 -19.97 4.62 13.75
N PHE A 512 -21.21 5.08 13.90
CA PHE A 512 -21.76 5.59 15.19
C PHE A 512 -20.88 6.62 15.92
N GLY A 513 -20.20 7.51 15.15
CA GLY A 513 -19.36 8.56 15.73
C GLY A 513 -17.87 8.22 15.82
N GLU A 514 -17.49 6.96 15.57
CA GLU A 514 -16.08 6.56 15.43
C GLU A 514 -15.69 6.46 13.96
N THR A 515 -14.58 7.08 13.61
CA THR A 515 -14.02 7.00 12.26
C THR A 515 -13.09 5.81 12.13
N ILE A 516 -13.50 4.83 11.32
CA ILE A 516 -12.71 3.66 11.00
C ILE A 516 -11.92 3.92 9.72
N ARG A 517 -10.62 3.67 9.74
CA ARG A 517 -9.77 3.73 8.55
C ARG A 517 -9.50 2.34 8.02
N ILE A 518 -10.03 2.06 6.82
CA ILE A 518 -9.91 0.76 6.15
C ILE A 518 -8.93 0.90 4.97
N PRO A 519 -7.72 0.30 5.05
CA PRO A 519 -6.79 0.28 3.93
C PRO A 519 -7.40 -0.48 2.73
N TYR A 520 -7.29 0.09 1.53
CA TYR A 520 -7.76 -0.54 0.30
C TYR A 520 -6.68 -0.69 -0.78
N THR A 521 -5.51 -0.04 -0.58
CA THR A 521 -4.29 -0.22 -1.38
C THR A 521 -3.08 -0.44 -0.49
N GLY A 522 -1.95 -0.83 -1.08
CA GLY A 522 -0.71 -1.11 -0.37
C GLY A 522 0.24 0.08 -0.22
N ASN A 523 -0.21 1.33 -0.37
CA ASN A 523 0.66 2.50 -0.33
C ASN A 523 1.35 2.67 1.03
N ALA A 524 0.58 2.58 2.12
CA ALA A 524 1.15 2.62 3.47
C ALA A 524 2.09 1.43 3.71
N ASP A 525 1.70 0.23 3.26
CA ASP A 525 2.52 -0.97 3.37
C ASP A 525 3.85 -0.82 2.62
N PHE A 526 3.85 -0.16 1.44
CA PHE A 526 5.09 0.11 0.69
C PHE A 526 6.09 0.91 1.53
N LEU A 527 5.66 2.03 2.13
CA LEU A 527 6.54 2.83 2.97
C LEU A 527 7.04 2.05 4.19
N MET A 528 6.11 1.39 4.90
CA MET A 528 6.45 0.61 6.09
C MET A 528 7.44 -0.51 5.76
N PHE A 529 7.24 -1.20 4.63
CA PHE A 529 8.16 -2.23 4.15
C PHE A 529 9.51 -1.66 3.72
N ALA A 530 9.53 -0.51 3.08
CA ALA A 530 10.78 0.16 2.70
C ALA A 530 11.60 0.53 3.94
N LEU A 531 10.99 1.16 4.93
CA LEU A 531 11.65 1.56 6.18
C LEU A 531 12.16 0.36 6.97
N ASP A 532 11.34 -0.68 7.11
CA ASP A 532 11.70 -1.90 7.82
C ASP A 532 12.85 -2.65 7.13
N GLN A 533 12.81 -2.78 5.80
CA GLN A 533 13.89 -3.40 5.03
C GLN A 533 15.19 -2.60 5.12
N MET A 534 15.08 -1.26 5.08
CA MET A 534 16.22 -0.36 5.12
C MET A 534 16.81 -0.19 6.54
N SER A 535 16.01 -0.30 7.60
CA SER A 535 16.52 -0.26 8.98
C SER A 535 17.40 -1.45 9.35
N GLY A 536 17.62 -2.38 8.41
CA GLY A 536 18.53 -3.52 8.58
C GLY A 536 17.92 -4.68 9.35
N ASP A 537 16.64 -4.64 9.63
CA ASP A 537 15.96 -5.73 10.30
C ASP A 537 15.59 -6.86 9.32
N ASN A 538 16.37 -7.92 9.40
CA ASN A 538 16.12 -9.12 8.59
C ASN A 538 15.02 -10.03 9.16
N ALA A 539 14.48 -9.72 10.35
CA ALA A 539 13.48 -10.59 11.00
C ALA A 539 12.16 -10.65 10.22
N LEU A 540 11.77 -9.54 9.59
CA LEU A 540 10.56 -9.48 8.77
C LEU A 540 10.82 -9.77 7.28
N LYS A 541 12.07 -10.10 6.92
CA LYS A 541 12.45 -10.46 5.55
C LYS A 541 11.81 -11.81 5.16
N GLY A 542 11.07 -11.83 4.08
CA GLY A 542 10.36 -13.03 3.61
C GLY A 542 8.97 -13.27 4.21
N LEU A 543 8.49 -12.42 5.13
CA LEU A 543 7.12 -12.45 5.67
C LEU A 543 6.06 -11.93 4.69
N ARG A 544 6.50 -11.29 3.63
CA ARG A 544 5.68 -10.52 2.70
C ARG A 544 5.25 -11.38 1.53
N GLY A 545 3.98 -11.37 1.22
CA GLY A 545 3.47 -11.90 -0.04
C GLY A 545 3.08 -13.37 -0.07
N LYS A 546 2.57 -13.92 1.03
CA LYS A 546 1.82 -15.17 0.93
C LYS A 546 0.48 -14.92 0.23
N GLY A 547 0.16 -15.78 -0.73
CA GLY A 547 -1.03 -15.66 -1.54
C GLY A 547 -2.31 -15.54 -0.71
N ILE A 548 -3.29 -14.81 -1.24
CA ILE A 548 -4.63 -14.69 -0.68
C ILE A 548 -5.36 -16.03 -0.90
N ALA A 549 -6.10 -16.51 0.09
CA ALA A 549 -6.97 -17.70 -0.07
C ALA A 549 -8.03 -17.47 -1.16
N ALA A 550 -8.53 -16.23 -1.29
CA ALA A 550 -9.41 -15.81 -2.37
C ALA A 550 -8.59 -15.39 -3.60
N ARG A 551 -8.45 -16.29 -4.58
CA ARG A 551 -7.79 -15.97 -5.84
C ARG A 551 -8.73 -15.18 -6.75
N PRO A 552 -8.30 -14.02 -7.29
CA PRO A 552 -9.04 -13.36 -8.33
C PRO A 552 -9.14 -14.31 -9.54
N PHE A 553 -10.27 -14.30 -10.22
CA PHE A 553 -10.46 -15.08 -11.44
C PHE A 553 -9.70 -14.40 -12.59
N THR A 554 -8.36 -14.51 -12.57
CA THR A 554 -7.46 -13.85 -13.54
C THR A 554 -7.85 -14.11 -14.99
N ARG A 555 -8.44 -15.27 -15.28
CA ARG A 555 -8.96 -15.61 -16.61
C ARG A 555 -10.18 -14.73 -16.98
N ILE A 556 -11.03 -14.42 -16.02
CA ILE A 556 -12.19 -13.52 -16.24
C ILE A 556 -11.69 -12.10 -16.46
N GLU A 557 -10.74 -11.64 -15.64
CA GLU A 557 -10.13 -10.32 -15.81
C GLU A 557 -9.42 -10.17 -17.16
N GLN A 558 -8.72 -11.20 -17.62
CA GLN A 558 -8.11 -11.22 -18.96
C GLN A 558 -9.17 -11.14 -20.07
N ILE A 559 -10.25 -11.92 -19.97
CA ILE A 559 -11.34 -11.90 -20.95
C ILE A 559 -11.99 -10.51 -20.99
N GLN A 560 -12.20 -9.89 -19.83
CA GLN A 560 -12.74 -8.52 -19.75
C GLN A 560 -11.79 -7.49 -20.34
N ALA A 561 -10.48 -7.58 -20.01
CA ALA A 561 -9.45 -6.69 -20.55
C ALA A 561 -9.31 -6.82 -22.07
N ASP A 562 -9.34 -8.04 -22.60
CA ASP A 562 -9.27 -8.30 -24.04
C ASP A 562 -10.55 -7.83 -24.77
N ALA A 563 -11.72 -8.05 -24.18
CA ALA A 563 -12.97 -7.51 -24.68
C ALA A 563 -12.96 -5.98 -24.69
N ASP A 564 -12.53 -5.35 -23.61
CA ASP A 564 -12.40 -3.89 -23.52
C ASP A 564 -11.42 -3.32 -24.56
N LYS A 565 -10.29 -4.00 -24.79
CA LYS A 565 -9.33 -3.58 -25.84
C LYS A 565 -9.95 -3.63 -27.24
N ARG A 566 -10.61 -4.73 -27.59
CA ARG A 566 -11.26 -4.90 -28.90
C ARG A 566 -12.38 -3.89 -29.14
N LEU A 567 -13.13 -3.58 -28.10
CA LEU A 567 -14.28 -2.70 -28.18
C LEU A 567 -13.93 -1.20 -28.06
N ARG A 568 -12.74 -0.84 -27.57
CA ARG A 568 -12.31 0.57 -27.47
C ARG A 568 -12.26 1.26 -28.82
N ALA A 569 -11.67 0.64 -29.83
CA ALA A 569 -11.60 1.19 -31.18
C ALA A 569 -12.99 1.41 -31.79
N GLN A 570 -13.89 0.44 -31.64
CA GLN A 570 -15.27 0.52 -32.11
C GLN A 570 -16.06 1.60 -31.36
N ARG A 571 -15.90 1.70 -30.04
CA ARG A 571 -16.54 2.76 -29.24
C ARG A 571 -16.07 4.16 -29.65
N ALA A 572 -14.78 4.32 -29.87
CA ALA A 572 -14.20 5.61 -30.28
C ALA A 572 -14.71 6.05 -31.66
N ASP A 573 -14.82 5.11 -32.63
CA ASP A 573 -15.36 5.39 -33.95
C ASP A 573 -16.86 5.75 -33.88
N LEU A 574 -17.64 4.98 -33.14
CA LEU A 574 -19.06 5.25 -32.94
C LEU A 574 -19.33 6.57 -32.20
N GLU A 575 -18.50 6.92 -31.23
CA GLU A 575 -18.59 8.19 -30.51
C GLU A 575 -18.22 9.37 -31.41
N LYS A 576 -17.22 9.21 -32.28
CA LYS A 576 -16.85 10.22 -33.28
C LYS A 576 -18.00 10.46 -34.25
N ARG A 577 -18.56 9.42 -34.83
CA ARG A 577 -19.74 9.52 -35.74
C ARG A 577 -20.96 10.13 -35.05
N TYR A 578 -21.19 9.79 -33.79
CA TYR A 578 -22.28 10.37 -33.00
C TYR A 578 -22.12 11.89 -32.85
N LYS A 579 -20.90 12.36 -32.53
CA LYS A 579 -20.58 13.81 -32.42
C LYS A 579 -20.76 14.53 -33.77
N GLU A 580 -20.23 13.95 -34.85
CA GLU A 580 -20.35 14.53 -36.18
C GLU A 580 -21.79 14.74 -36.59
N ILE A 581 -22.67 13.78 -36.29
CA ILE A 581 -24.10 13.89 -36.61
C ILE A 581 -24.77 14.90 -35.67
N GLN A 582 -24.41 14.99 -34.39
CA GLN A 582 -24.94 16.00 -33.49
C GLN A 582 -24.56 17.41 -33.93
N GLU A 583 -23.34 17.63 -34.39
CA GLU A 583 -22.91 18.94 -34.92
C GLU A 583 -23.68 19.31 -36.18
N LYS A 584 -23.81 18.39 -37.12
CA LYS A 584 -24.63 18.60 -38.34
C LYS A 584 -26.08 18.93 -37.99
N LEU A 585 -26.64 18.30 -36.99
CA LEU A 585 -28.02 18.52 -36.52
C LEU A 585 -28.17 19.89 -35.84
N LYS A 586 -27.13 20.35 -35.15
CA LYS A 586 -27.05 21.68 -34.52
C LYS A 586 -26.94 22.78 -35.60
N ASP A 587 -26.10 22.56 -36.62
CA ASP A 587 -25.93 23.51 -37.73
C ASP A 587 -27.21 23.70 -38.56
N VAL A 588 -27.98 22.65 -38.77
CA VAL A 588 -29.27 22.74 -39.45
C VAL A 588 -30.27 23.54 -38.61
N ARG A 589 -30.23 23.43 -37.28
CA ARG A 589 -31.13 24.18 -36.38
C ARG A 589 -30.78 25.64 -36.21
N THR A 590 -29.51 26.02 -36.39
CA THR A 590 -29.00 27.42 -36.16
C THR A 590 -29.12 28.32 -37.39
N LYS A 591 -29.43 27.78 -38.58
CA LYS A 591 -29.52 28.57 -39.83
C LYS A 591 -30.87 29.27 -40.05
N GLY A 592 -31.80 29.27 -39.10
CA GLY A 592 -33.04 30.07 -39.13
C GLY A 592 -32.77 31.50 -38.68
N LYS A 593 -32.70 32.47 -39.59
CA LYS A 593 -32.77 33.91 -39.30
C LYS A 593 -34.21 34.22 -38.87
N ASP A 594 -34.37 34.93 -37.75
CA ASP A 594 -35.62 35.42 -37.16
C ASP A 594 -36.42 34.50 -36.26
N GLY A 595 -35.89 34.04 -35.14
CA GLY A 595 -36.65 33.71 -33.93
C GLY A 595 -37.82 32.68 -34.02
N LYS A 596 -38.26 32.27 -35.22
CA LYS A 596 -39.17 31.19 -35.50
C LYS A 596 -38.46 30.12 -36.32
N ILE A 597 -38.43 28.91 -35.81
CA ILE A 597 -37.85 27.77 -36.48
C ILE A 597 -38.83 27.26 -37.52
N GLU A 598 -38.90 27.91 -38.68
CA GLU A 598 -39.51 27.33 -39.86
C GLU A 598 -38.42 26.61 -40.67
N LEU A 599 -38.38 25.30 -40.54
CA LEU A 599 -37.49 24.43 -41.32
C LEU A 599 -38.07 24.27 -42.72
N THR A 600 -37.26 24.50 -43.75
CA THR A 600 -37.67 24.17 -45.15
C THR A 600 -37.90 22.65 -45.26
N SER A 601 -38.68 22.22 -46.27
CA SER A 601 -38.97 20.80 -46.53
C SER A 601 -37.72 19.93 -46.58
N ASP A 602 -36.61 20.44 -47.19
CA ASP A 602 -35.33 19.75 -47.31
C ASP A 602 -34.60 19.68 -45.96
N GLN A 603 -34.72 20.69 -45.11
CA GLN A 603 -34.14 20.69 -43.74
C GLN A 603 -34.92 19.74 -42.82
N GLN A 604 -36.24 19.61 -42.98
CA GLN A 604 -37.04 18.65 -42.24
C GLN A 604 -36.67 17.22 -42.62
N ALA A 605 -36.44 16.93 -43.89
CA ALA A 605 -35.98 15.62 -44.37
C ALA A 605 -34.60 15.30 -43.80
N ALA A 606 -33.65 16.25 -43.82
CA ALA A 606 -32.32 16.07 -43.24
C ALA A 606 -32.34 15.80 -41.72
N VAL A 607 -33.20 16.50 -40.97
CA VAL A 607 -33.39 16.25 -39.51
C VAL A 607 -33.92 14.84 -39.25
N VAL A 608 -34.87 14.35 -40.07
CA VAL A 608 -35.39 12.98 -39.94
C VAL A 608 -34.30 11.95 -40.22
N ASP A 609 -33.51 12.15 -41.28
CA ASP A 609 -32.42 11.24 -41.62
C ASP A 609 -31.32 11.23 -40.57
N PHE A 610 -30.87 12.39 -40.06
CA PHE A 610 -29.91 12.46 -38.97
C PHE A 610 -30.44 11.82 -37.67
N THR A 611 -31.75 11.94 -37.40
CA THR A 611 -32.38 11.32 -36.25
C THR A 611 -32.40 9.80 -36.37
N ARG A 612 -32.66 9.27 -37.57
CA ARG A 612 -32.62 7.84 -37.87
C ARG A 612 -31.18 7.30 -37.67
N GLU A 613 -30.18 8.01 -38.17
CA GLU A 613 -28.77 7.61 -38.05
C GLU A 613 -28.30 7.65 -36.58
N LEU A 614 -28.71 8.64 -35.80
CA LEU A 614 -28.46 8.68 -34.35
C LEU A 614 -29.07 7.47 -33.63
N LEU A 615 -30.27 7.07 -33.98
CA LEU A 615 -30.93 5.90 -33.41
C LEU A 615 -30.21 4.60 -33.82
N ARG A 616 -29.67 4.53 -35.04
CA ARG A 616 -28.85 3.42 -35.51
C ARG A 616 -27.57 3.30 -34.71
N ILE A 617 -26.81 4.40 -34.58
CA ILE A 617 -25.56 4.42 -33.80
C ILE A 617 -25.81 4.04 -32.34
N ARG A 618 -26.89 4.51 -31.73
CA ARG A 618 -27.27 4.11 -30.35
C ARG A 618 -27.59 2.62 -30.22
N ARG A 619 -28.18 1.99 -31.27
CA ARG A 619 -28.40 0.55 -31.29
C ARG A 619 -27.07 -0.20 -31.39
N GLU A 620 -26.17 0.24 -32.27
CA GLU A 620 -24.85 -0.33 -32.44
C GLU A 620 -24.01 -0.20 -31.13
N GLN A 621 -24.05 0.94 -30.46
CA GLN A 621 -23.41 1.11 -29.14
C GLN A 621 -23.96 0.13 -28.10
N ARG A 622 -25.27 -0.09 -28.05
CA ARG A 622 -25.90 -1.08 -27.17
C ARG A 622 -25.49 -2.51 -27.50
N ALA A 623 -25.43 -2.84 -28.79
CA ALA A 623 -25.03 -4.16 -29.26
C ALA A 623 -23.57 -4.46 -28.84
N VAL A 624 -22.64 -3.50 -28.99
CA VAL A 624 -21.25 -3.59 -28.55
C VAL A 624 -21.15 -3.78 -27.05
N GLN A 625 -21.96 -3.06 -26.27
CA GLN A 625 -22.00 -3.24 -24.81
C GLN A 625 -22.56 -4.60 -24.38
N PHE A 626 -23.54 -5.11 -25.10
CA PHE A 626 -24.11 -6.43 -24.85
C PHE A 626 -23.12 -7.55 -25.18
N GLU A 627 -22.40 -7.42 -26.30
CA GLU A 627 -21.38 -8.40 -26.69
C GLU A 627 -20.24 -8.49 -25.68
N ALA A 628 -19.85 -7.37 -25.07
CA ALA A 628 -18.87 -7.34 -23.98
C ALA A 628 -19.31 -8.17 -22.75
N ARG A 629 -20.62 -8.16 -22.43
CA ARG A 629 -21.17 -8.92 -21.30
C ARG A 629 -21.37 -10.39 -21.61
N LYS A 630 -21.69 -10.74 -22.85
CA LYS A 630 -22.00 -12.11 -23.28
C LYS A 630 -20.82 -13.09 -23.04
N GLY A 631 -19.59 -12.62 -23.22
CA GLY A 631 -18.40 -13.43 -22.96
C GLY A 631 -18.29 -13.90 -21.50
N TYR A 632 -18.65 -13.03 -20.55
CA TYR A 632 -18.67 -13.33 -19.12
C TYR A 632 -19.82 -14.29 -18.76
N GLU A 633 -21.04 -14.02 -19.24
CA GLU A 633 -22.21 -14.81 -18.92
C GLU A 633 -22.08 -16.27 -19.44
N THR A 634 -21.48 -16.46 -20.61
CA THR A 634 -21.25 -17.80 -21.16
C THR A 634 -20.22 -18.59 -20.36
N LEU A 635 -19.21 -17.94 -19.83
CA LEU A 635 -18.21 -18.59 -18.97
C LEU A 635 -18.83 -19.00 -17.64
N ASP A 636 -19.58 -18.13 -17.00
CA ASP A 636 -20.28 -18.38 -15.74
C ASP A 636 -21.27 -19.56 -15.87
N GLN A 637 -22.07 -19.58 -16.96
CA GLN A 637 -22.97 -20.70 -17.25
C GLN A 637 -22.21 -22.01 -17.46
N ARG A 638 -21.08 -22.03 -18.18
CA ARG A 638 -20.27 -23.23 -18.39
C ARG A 638 -19.65 -23.74 -17.08
N MET A 639 -19.18 -22.85 -16.21
CA MET A 639 -18.65 -23.22 -14.92
C MET A 639 -19.74 -23.78 -13.98
N LYS A 640 -20.92 -23.19 -13.98
CA LYS A 640 -22.07 -23.70 -13.23
C LYS A 640 -22.47 -25.10 -13.74
N LEU A 641 -22.56 -25.31 -15.04
CA LEU A 641 -22.89 -26.60 -15.64
C LEU A 641 -21.81 -27.66 -15.30
N ALA A 642 -20.53 -27.30 -15.35
CA ALA A 642 -19.45 -28.20 -15.01
C ALA A 642 -19.50 -28.62 -13.51
N ASN A 643 -19.71 -27.68 -12.60
CA ASN A 643 -19.71 -27.99 -11.17
C ASN A 643 -21.00 -28.72 -10.72
N ILE A 644 -22.16 -28.31 -11.23
CA ILE A 644 -23.46 -28.87 -10.81
C ILE A 644 -23.79 -30.16 -11.55
N GLY A 645 -23.37 -30.27 -12.81
CA GLY A 645 -23.71 -31.42 -13.67
C GLY A 645 -22.59 -32.46 -13.77
N PHE A 646 -21.41 -32.06 -14.21
CA PHE A 646 -20.33 -32.98 -14.58
C PHE A 646 -19.72 -33.72 -13.38
N ILE A 647 -19.47 -33.05 -12.26
CA ILE A 647 -18.84 -33.66 -11.07
C ILE A 647 -19.74 -34.71 -10.44
N PRO A 648 -21.05 -34.47 -10.16
CA PRO A 648 -21.94 -35.51 -9.68
C PRO A 648 -22.12 -36.68 -10.66
N ALA A 649 -22.17 -36.38 -11.98
CA ALA A 649 -22.26 -37.41 -13.00
C ALA A 649 -21.01 -38.34 -12.99
N LEU A 650 -19.81 -37.77 -12.87
CA LEU A 650 -18.55 -38.51 -12.77
C LEU A 650 -18.54 -39.43 -11.55
N VAL A 651 -18.97 -38.92 -10.40
CA VAL A 651 -19.09 -39.70 -9.16
C VAL A 651 -20.08 -40.87 -9.34
N GLY A 652 -21.22 -40.61 -9.99
CA GLY A 652 -22.21 -41.60 -10.34
C GLY A 652 -21.64 -42.71 -11.23
N VAL A 653 -20.91 -42.36 -12.28
CA VAL A 653 -20.24 -43.28 -13.20
C VAL A 653 -19.21 -44.14 -12.44
N VAL A 654 -18.38 -43.55 -11.59
CA VAL A 654 -17.40 -44.29 -10.76
C VAL A 654 -18.12 -45.28 -9.81
N ALA A 655 -19.21 -44.86 -9.19
CA ALA A 655 -20.00 -45.72 -8.31
C ALA A 655 -20.61 -46.88 -9.08
N ILE A 656 -21.15 -46.68 -10.28
CA ILE A 656 -21.70 -47.73 -11.16
C ILE A 656 -20.59 -48.70 -11.58
N VAL A 657 -19.44 -48.19 -12.03
CA VAL A 657 -18.28 -49.03 -12.42
C VAL A 657 -17.83 -49.93 -11.23
N MET A 658 -17.69 -49.31 -10.04
CA MET A 658 -17.37 -50.10 -8.82
C MET A 658 -18.43 -51.11 -8.47
N GLY A 659 -19.71 -50.77 -8.64
CA GLY A 659 -20.84 -51.66 -8.44
C GLY A 659 -20.77 -52.90 -9.39
N VAL A 660 -20.53 -52.66 -10.68
CA VAL A 660 -20.38 -53.70 -11.69
C VAL A 660 -19.16 -54.60 -11.41
N VAL A 661 -18.01 -53.98 -11.05
CA VAL A 661 -16.81 -54.77 -10.68
C VAL A 661 -17.06 -55.66 -9.45
N ARG A 662 -17.74 -55.13 -8.41
CA ARG A 662 -18.13 -55.91 -7.23
C ARG A 662 -19.11 -57.01 -7.58
N TYR A 663 -20.10 -56.73 -8.44
CA TYR A 663 -21.08 -57.73 -8.92
C TYR A 663 -20.40 -58.84 -9.71
N ARG A 664 -19.52 -58.51 -10.68
CA ARG A 664 -18.75 -59.51 -11.45
C ARG A 664 -17.80 -60.33 -10.57
N ARG A 665 -17.14 -59.73 -9.55
CA ARG A 665 -16.30 -60.45 -8.59
C ARG A 665 -17.12 -61.41 -7.67
N ARG A 666 -18.37 -61.03 -7.33
CA ARG A 666 -19.27 -61.90 -6.59
C ARG A 666 -19.74 -63.08 -7.43
N ARG A 667 -20.12 -62.87 -8.69
CA ARG A 667 -20.56 -63.95 -9.61
C ARG A 667 -19.46 -64.97 -9.89
N ARG A 668 -18.24 -64.56 -10.11
CA ARG A 668 -17.08 -65.46 -10.27
C ARG A 668 -16.78 -66.32 -9.01
N ARG A 669 -17.17 -65.86 -7.83
CA ARG A 669 -17.01 -66.62 -6.59
C ARG A 669 -18.10 -67.67 -6.41
N TYR A 670 -19.26 -67.52 -7.02
CA TYR A 670 -20.35 -68.52 -7.00
C TYR A 670 -20.20 -69.59 -8.10
N GLU A 671 -19.41 -69.35 -9.13
CA GLU A 671 -19.11 -70.30 -10.20
C GLU A 671 -17.90 -71.21 -9.87
N THR A 672 -17.17 -70.96 -8.80
CA THR A 672 -16.00 -71.72 -8.32
C THR A 672 -16.25 -72.54 -7.01
N THR A 673 -17.49 -72.55 -6.51
CA THR A 673 -17.98 -73.42 -5.42
C THR A 673 -19.00 -74.35 -5.96
#